data_15388ee5b6fb1a75124f796da2852aa1
#
_entry.id   15388ee5b6fb1a75124f796da2852aa1
#
_cell.length_a   1.000
_cell.length_b   1.000
_cell.length_c   1.000
_cell.angle_alpha   90.00
_cell.angle_beta   90.00
_cell.angle_gamma   90.00
#
_symmetry.space_group_name_H-M   'P 1'
#
loop_
_entity.id
_entity.type
_entity.pdbx_description
1 polymer ?
#
loop_
_entity_poly.entity_id
_entity_poly.type
_entity_poly.pdbx_seq_one_letter_code
_entity_poly.pdbx_strand_id
1 'polypeptide(L)'
;MLITALASCANDTENPAGTTAATDGATEPVTNPPQNPDPTPETPSISGTKFALNNTATWAKLLDPRMEATADHITCDWSASGIEFTATFSGDVTFEVNATTKMGGGKEGCNFRAYVDGAIYKNGESDYYEAKGASTIVLKNVPEGTHTVRLVKATGYTLANVELKNVYLNGTVAETAPAANELFIEFVGDSISCGWGVVGAFDGAYSSQDATLAYPYLIADALDADYSVVALSGQGIIKGNPGIANGYKYASPFRSKATEYAFTRKANVVVINADTNDAYDNYPTANYIEALGDFVEYVREKNGADTHIILVCNMMKVLYTEAIGNFVKDLGGAESKYYVYKATTAAGVHTAHPTAEENVKYAEELGGMINAILEGTYSDEVAPPTIPVNVAPIYTQRFDNVTTLADAGVTHLYGGTSEGLSIADGKLNVSKLALSAKPFVELVSRDTFAGAPGKYVVSVDFDITDLANLSLVLNGTDTAANDTSYKRKGASIIQLKVRKEGSTSDIKGVPSNFNGGDSWIVIRHGYFKASDGSQVMNDNSAVYARAIEKDATSLKFNLTVVVDSTPTDGCEIMVFVDGAYVATYNVGNEYDVTANSSIYLWAENTATTVDNLVVSATPTIPVNKTPIYTQNFDSVTSAADAGIANLYGGTMAPTIVDGKLSIPSTAWSDGPFLQLVGREVFANTPGTYVIEMDVEASKLGVFGLILNGKTDSASDNKYGRENAFLVTLRLGKGVDQLTHGTLADKAAEYDVWLRTGYFDASKAQKTDIKNDKLVCEVAEGATSASVKLTVVVNSALADGCQVDIYANGVFLYSYTLDNNYDVTANSYISLWAQDAVFTIDNLVISKVD
;
A
#
# COMPACT_ATOMS: atom_id res chain seq x y z
N MET A 1 -5.55 -9.41 0.74
CA MET A 1 -6.36 -9.87 -0.40
C MET A 1 -7.63 -9.04 -0.52
N LEU A 2 -7.52 -7.72 -0.57
CA LEU A 2 -8.71 -6.85 -0.50
C LEU A 2 -8.61 -5.57 -1.35
N ILE A 3 -7.92 -5.55 -2.49
CA ILE A 3 -7.86 -4.34 -3.33
C ILE A 3 -7.78 -4.70 -4.82
N THR A 4 -8.81 -5.35 -5.36
CA THR A 4 -8.90 -5.51 -6.82
C THR A 4 -10.27 -5.10 -7.41
N ALA A 5 -11.09 -4.40 -6.66
CA ALA A 5 -12.45 -4.03 -7.10
C ALA A 5 -12.70 -2.51 -7.31
N LEU A 6 -11.69 -1.64 -7.18
CA LEU A 6 -11.91 -0.17 -7.25
C LEU A 6 -11.15 0.56 -8.38
N ALA A 7 -10.61 -0.15 -9.38
CA ALA A 7 -9.87 0.48 -10.47
C ALA A 7 -10.64 0.49 -11.80
N SER A 8 -11.86 1.01 -11.85
CA SER A 8 -12.52 1.25 -13.14
C SER A 8 -13.56 2.37 -13.12
N CYS A 9 -13.23 3.57 -12.68
CA CYS A 9 -14.04 4.77 -12.98
C CYS A 9 -13.17 6.03 -12.87
N ALA A 10 -12.30 6.27 -13.81
CA ALA A 10 -11.78 7.60 -14.08
C ALA A 10 -11.34 7.66 -15.54
N ASN A 11 -12.17 8.27 -16.37
CA ASN A 11 -11.78 9.13 -17.49
C ASN A 11 -13.00 9.40 -18.35
N ASP A 12 -13.44 10.63 -18.30
CA ASP A 12 -13.75 11.38 -19.50
C ASP A 12 -13.96 12.85 -19.12
N THR A 13 -12.95 13.64 -19.41
CA THR A 13 -13.01 15.10 -19.44
C THR A 13 -13.13 15.54 -20.89
N GLU A 14 -14.24 16.13 -21.26
CA GLU A 14 -14.24 17.12 -22.33
C GLU A 14 -15.22 18.27 -22.01
N ASN A 15 -14.64 19.44 -21.89
CA ASN A 15 -15.33 20.74 -21.88
C ASN A 15 -15.22 21.38 -23.28
N PRO A 16 -16.26 21.97 -23.83
CA PRO A 16 -15.99 23.23 -24.50
C PRO A 16 -16.90 24.39 -24.09
N ALA A 17 -16.24 25.48 -23.78
CA ALA A 17 -16.84 26.80 -23.63
C ALA A 17 -17.43 27.35 -24.93
N GLY A 18 -18.54 28.08 -24.81
CA GLY A 18 -19.11 28.86 -25.90
C GLY A 18 -20.14 29.87 -25.39
N THR A 19 -19.69 31.09 -25.23
CA THR A 19 -20.48 32.32 -25.00
C THR A 19 -21.43 32.61 -26.17
N THR A 20 -22.66 33.09 -25.89
CA THR A 20 -23.18 34.29 -26.53
C THR A 20 -24.45 34.82 -25.83
N ALA A 21 -24.64 36.12 -26.03
CA ALA A 21 -25.46 37.04 -25.30
C ALA A 21 -26.99 37.06 -25.64
N ALA A 22 -27.67 37.78 -24.77
CA ALA A 22 -29.07 38.12 -24.69
C ALA A 22 -29.70 38.77 -25.95
N THR A 23 -31.03 38.57 -26.12
CA THR A 23 -31.92 39.63 -26.58
C THR A 23 -33.33 39.46 -26.00
N ASP A 24 -33.87 40.57 -25.51
CA ASP A 24 -35.22 40.77 -25.03
C ASP A 24 -36.30 40.47 -26.06
N GLY A 25 -37.46 40.00 -25.61
CA GLY A 25 -38.70 39.94 -26.39
C GLY A 25 -39.91 39.68 -25.47
N ALA A 26 -40.57 40.75 -25.09
CA ALA A 26 -41.87 40.73 -24.42
C ALA A 26 -42.98 40.17 -25.30
N THR A 27 -43.81 39.26 -24.79
CA THR A 27 -45.14 38.95 -25.33
C THR A 27 -46.17 38.69 -24.25
N GLU A 28 -47.35 39.17 -24.45
CA GLU A 28 -48.51 39.26 -23.59
C GLU A 28 -49.10 37.94 -23.09
N PRO A 29 -49.99 37.96 -22.06
CA PRO A 29 -50.49 36.76 -21.43
C PRO A 29 -51.63 36.06 -22.19
N VAL A 30 -51.49 34.83 -22.52
CA VAL A 30 -52.53 33.94 -23.01
C VAL A 30 -53.28 33.36 -21.85
N THR A 31 -54.57 33.62 -21.72
CA THR A 31 -55.49 33.00 -20.75
C THR A 31 -55.81 31.58 -21.18
N ASN A 32 -55.38 30.59 -20.34
CA ASN A 32 -55.79 29.19 -20.47
C ASN A 32 -57.21 28.94 -19.90
N PRO A 33 -57.98 28.03 -20.50
CA PRO A 33 -59.25 27.56 -19.93
C PRO A 33 -59.06 26.71 -18.66
N PRO A 34 -60.10 26.55 -17.81
CA PRO A 34 -59.95 25.88 -16.52
C PRO A 34 -59.56 24.40 -16.69
N GLN A 35 -58.44 24.04 -16.13
CA GLN A 35 -57.99 22.65 -16.04
C GLN A 35 -58.88 21.89 -15.05
N ASN A 36 -59.32 20.71 -15.45
CA ASN A 36 -59.89 19.69 -14.61
C ASN A 36 -58.86 19.37 -13.46
N PRO A 37 -59.30 19.11 -12.22
CA PRO A 37 -58.39 18.72 -11.19
C PRO A 37 -57.61 17.46 -11.58
N ASP A 38 -56.30 17.57 -11.55
CA ASP A 38 -55.36 16.45 -11.75
C ASP A 38 -55.78 15.28 -10.88
N PRO A 39 -55.82 14.06 -11.40
CA PRO A 39 -56.05 12.90 -10.55
C PRO A 39 -54.94 12.84 -9.48
N THR A 40 -55.34 12.73 -8.24
CA THR A 40 -54.42 12.48 -7.13
C THR A 40 -53.48 11.36 -7.55
N PRO A 41 -52.14 11.53 -7.41
CA PRO A 41 -51.22 10.47 -7.76
C PRO A 41 -51.59 9.21 -7.00
N GLU A 42 -51.98 8.16 -7.70
CA GLU A 42 -52.12 6.84 -7.09
C GLU A 42 -50.77 6.43 -6.52
N THR A 43 -50.69 6.22 -5.22
CA THR A 43 -49.52 5.62 -4.59
C THR A 43 -49.29 4.27 -5.28
N PRO A 44 -48.11 4.02 -5.89
CA PRO A 44 -47.86 2.75 -6.57
C PRO A 44 -48.13 1.61 -5.58
N SER A 45 -48.97 0.65 -5.95
CA SER A 45 -49.20 -0.54 -5.12
C SER A 45 -47.89 -1.32 -5.04
N ILE A 46 -47.30 -1.39 -3.84
CA ILE A 46 -46.11 -2.18 -3.59
C ILE A 46 -46.50 -3.66 -3.71
N SER A 47 -45.84 -4.40 -4.60
CA SER A 47 -46.07 -5.83 -4.81
C SER A 47 -45.24 -6.69 -3.85
N GLY A 48 -45.73 -7.90 -3.53
CA GLY A 48 -45.05 -8.88 -2.69
C GLY A 48 -45.63 -9.02 -1.29
N THR A 49 -45.14 -10.00 -0.54
CA THR A 49 -45.44 -10.21 0.87
C THR A 49 -44.78 -9.15 1.74
N LYS A 50 -45.54 -8.57 2.64
CA LYS A 50 -45.09 -7.54 3.57
C LYS A 50 -44.43 -8.15 4.80
N PHE A 51 -43.21 -7.72 5.11
CA PHE A 51 -42.49 -8.03 6.33
C PHE A 51 -42.23 -6.74 7.11
N ALA A 52 -42.80 -6.61 8.30
CA ALA A 52 -42.66 -5.39 9.11
C ALA A 52 -41.29 -5.30 9.75
N LEU A 53 -40.65 -4.11 9.66
CA LEU A 53 -39.43 -3.75 10.35
C LEU A 53 -39.79 -3.00 11.64
N ASN A 54 -39.92 -3.73 12.73
CA ASN A 54 -40.32 -3.20 14.02
C ASN A 54 -39.71 -4.06 15.15
N ASN A 55 -40.15 -3.85 16.39
CA ASN A 55 -39.65 -4.57 17.57
C ASN A 55 -40.01 -6.08 17.60
N THR A 56 -40.68 -6.60 16.57
CA THR A 56 -40.92 -8.04 16.40
C THR A 56 -40.15 -8.66 15.22
N ALA A 57 -39.32 -7.87 14.53
CA ALA A 57 -38.61 -8.31 13.35
C ALA A 57 -37.32 -9.11 13.73
N THR A 58 -37.49 -10.33 14.26
CA THR A 58 -36.41 -11.22 14.69
C THR A 58 -35.58 -11.79 13.52
N TRP A 59 -36.03 -11.58 12.29
CA TRP A 59 -35.44 -12.03 11.04
C TRP A 59 -34.41 -11.05 10.44
N ALA A 60 -34.38 -9.80 10.95
CA ALA A 60 -33.49 -8.76 10.47
C ALA A 60 -32.41 -8.41 11.50
N LYS A 61 -31.14 -8.47 11.10
CA LYS A 61 -29.98 -7.98 11.86
C LYS A 61 -29.91 -6.46 11.73
N LEU A 62 -29.83 -5.76 12.84
CA LEU A 62 -29.48 -4.33 12.87
C LEU A 62 -27.97 -4.18 12.77
N LEU A 63 -27.49 -3.44 11.78
CA LEU A 63 -26.05 -3.28 11.52
C LEU A 63 -25.36 -2.39 12.56
N ASP A 64 -26.13 -1.49 13.21
CA ASP A 64 -25.65 -0.65 14.30
C ASP A 64 -26.49 -0.92 15.56
N PRO A 65 -25.88 -1.31 16.70
CA PRO A 65 -26.62 -1.58 17.92
C PRO A 65 -27.31 -0.35 18.54
N ARG A 66 -27.05 0.86 18.02
CA ARG A 66 -27.72 2.11 18.40
C ARG A 66 -29.05 2.32 17.66
N MET A 67 -29.37 1.49 16.70
CA MET A 67 -30.70 1.48 16.06
C MET A 67 -31.77 1.03 17.04
N GLU A 68 -32.88 1.75 17.09
CA GLU A 68 -33.99 1.46 17.97
C GLU A 68 -35.17 0.85 17.18
N ALA A 69 -35.64 -0.31 17.60
CA ALA A 69 -36.83 -0.95 17.04
C ALA A 69 -38.08 -0.53 17.86
N THR A 70 -38.97 0.20 17.22
CA THR A 70 -40.25 0.65 17.79
C THR A 70 -41.39 -0.29 17.40
N ALA A 71 -42.65 0.05 17.73
CA ALA A 71 -43.81 -0.74 17.34
C ALA A 71 -44.11 -0.71 15.83
N ASP A 72 -43.61 0.29 15.08
CA ASP A 72 -43.98 0.56 13.69
C ASP A 72 -42.79 0.83 12.75
N HIS A 73 -41.61 0.96 13.27
CA HIS A 73 -40.37 1.15 12.47
C HIS A 73 -39.08 0.82 13.23
N ILE A 74 -38.00 0.72 12.50
CA ILE A 74 -36.61 0.70 13.01
C ILE A 74 -35.92 2.01 12.65
N THR A 75 -35.29 2.68 13.63
CA THR A 75 -34.50 3.89 13.37
C THR A 75 -33.20 3.55 12.66
N CYS A 76 -32.79 4.32 11.66
CA CYS A 76 -31.57 4.15 10.90
C CYS A 76 -30.91 5.52 10.73
N ASP A 77 -30.41 6.10 11.83
CA ASP A 77 -30.00 7.49 11.88
C ASP A 77 -28.49 7.67 11.64
N TRP A 78 -27.64 6.84 12.23
CA TRP A 78 -26.20 6.94 12.16
C TRP A 78 -25.66 6.60 10.77
N SER A 79 -24.45 7.05 10.52
CA SER A 79 -23.67 6.71 9.32
C SER A 79 -23.45 5.19 9.28
N ALA A 80 -23.51 4.60 8.11
CA ALA A 80 -23.36 3.16 7.89
C ALA A 80 -24.36 2.28 8.66
N SER A 81 -25.36 2.85 9.37
CA SER A 81 -26.45 2.07 9.95
C SER A 81 -27.34 1.43 8.86
N GLY A 82 -28.03 0.35 9.18
CA GLY A 82 -28.82 -0.38 8.20
C GLY A 82 -29.29 -1.73 8.71
N ILE A 83 -29.79 -2.54 7.79
CA ILE A 83 -30.29 -3.89 8.13
C ILE A 83 -29.68 -4.94 7.18
N GLU A 84 -29.56 -6.15 7.69
CA GLU A 84 -29.22 -7.34 6.92
C GLU A 84 -30.16 -8.48 7.25
N PHE A 85 -30.57 -9.24 6.22
CA PHE A 85 -31.42 -10.41 6.40
C PHE A 85 -31.21 -11.43 5.28
N THR A 86 -31.59 -12.67 5.58
CA THR A 86 -31.60 -13.75 4.59
C THR A 86 -33.03 -14.03 4.16
N ALA A 87 -33.26 -14.18 2.85
CA ALA A 87 -34.60 -14.49 2.28
C ALA A 87 -34.48 -15.37 1.05
N THR A 88 -35.51 -16.22 0.84
CA THR A 88 -35.71 -16.99 -0.39
C THR A 88 -36.82 -16.36 -1.20
N PHE A 89 -36.49 -15.80 -2.35
CA PHE A 89 -37.43 -15.01 -3.14
C PHE A 89 -37.02 -14.94 -4.62
N SER A 90 -37.84 -14.29 -5.43
CA SER A 90 -37.54 -13.92 -6.83
C SER A 90 -38.05 -12.54 -7.15
N GLY A 91 -37.39 -11.82 -8.04
CA GLY A 91 -37.80 -10.51 -8.54
C GLY A 91 -37.40 -9.37 -7.61
N ASP A 92 -38.30 -8.42 -7.38
CA ASP A 92 -37.97 -7.17 -6.70
C ASP A 92 -38.00 -7.31 -5.16
N VAL A 93 -37.06 -6.62 -4.50
CA VAL A 93 -37.06 -6.35 -3.06
C VAL A 93 -37.33 -4.86 -2.86
N THR A 94 -38.44 -4.53 -2.15
CA THR A 94 -38.80 -3.14 -1.91
C THR A 94 -38.71 -2.81 -0.42
N PHE A 95 -37.98 -1.78 -0.07
CA PHE A 95 -37.92 -1.22 1.29
C PHE A 95 -38.80 0.02 1.36
N GLU A 96 -39.67 0.08 2.32
CA GLU A 96 -40.45 1.27 2.66
C GLU A 96 -39.72 2.07 3.72
N VAL A 97 -39.33 3.30 3.38
CA VAL A 97 -38.50 4.17 4.22
C VAL A 97 -39.15 5.54 4.38
N ASN A 98 -38.81 6.23 5.48
CA ASN A 98 -39.13 7.64 5.67
C ASN A 98 -37.86 8.38 6.09
N ALA A 99 -37.30 9.17 5.17
CA ALA A 99 -36.08 9.96 5.38
C ALA A 99 -36.43 11.42 5.64
N THR A 100 -36.51 11.82 6.91
CA THR A 100 -36.68 13.22 7.30
C THR A 100 -35.38 13.98 7.19
N THR A 101 -35.28 14.80 6.15
CA THR A 101 -34.08 15.58 5.87
C THR A 101 -33.95 16.79 6.77
N LYS A 102 -32.72 17.18 7.12
CA LYS A 102 -32.43 18.26 8.07
C LYS A 102 -31.82 19.49 7.42
N MET A 103 -31.37 19.39 6.19
CA MET A 103 -30.81 20.49 5.41
C MET A 103 -31.80 20.95 4.35
N GLY A 104 -31.74 22.24 3.99
CA GLY A 104 -32.55 22.82 2.89
C GLY A 104 -31.66 23.33 1.76
N GLY A 105 -32.27 23.96 0.75
CA GLY A 105 -31.53 24.63 -0.33
C GLY A 105 -30.97 23.73 -1.41
N GLY A 106 -31.64 22.58 -1.67
CA GLY A 106 -31.22 21.62 -2.68
C GLY A 106 -30.13 20.62 -2.23
N LYS A 107 -29.79 20.64 -0.94
CA LYS A 107 -28.83 19.74 -0.31
C LYS A 107 -29.49 18.61 0.45
N GLU A 108 -30.82 18.51 0.32
CA GLU A 108 -31.63 17.51 1.02
C GLU A 108 -31.57 16.16 0.30
N GLY A 109 -31.45 15.10 1.07
CA GLY A 109 -31.46 13.73 0.59
C GLY A 109 -30.78 12.79 1.56
N CYS A 110 -30.93 11.51 1.28
CA CYS A 110 -30.28 10.44 1.99
C CYS A 110 -30.00 9.33 0.98
N ASN A 111 -28.73 8.95 0.85
CA ASN A 111 -28.31 7.84 0.01
C ASN A 111 -28.18 6.57 0.80
N PHE A 112 -28.53 5.47 0.17
CA PHE A 112 -28.28 4.10 0.63
C PHE A 112 -27.46 3.35 -0.41
N ARG A 113 -26.66 2.40 0.05
CA ARG A 113 -26.14 1.29 -0.76
C ARG A 113 -26.87 0.01 -0.39
N ALA A 114 -27.10 -0.83 -1.39
CA ALA A 114 -27.66 -2.16 -1.22
C ALA A 114 -26.66 -3.21 -1.66
N TYR A 115 -26.67 -4.33 -0.95
CA TYR A 115 -25.82 -5.49 -1.27
C TYR A 115 -26.71 -6.73 -1.33
N VAL A 116 -26.41 -7.60 -2.30
CA VAL A 116 -26.98 -8.95 -2.40
C VAL A 116 -25.81 -9.92 -2.46
N ASP A 117 -25.75 -10.84 -1.52
CA ASP A 117 -24.68 -11.82 -1.35
C ASP A 117 -23.27 -11.17 -1.28
N GLY A 118 -23.17 -10.05 -0.56
CA GLY A 118 -21.96 -9.30 -0.37
C GLY A 118 -21.55 -8.36 -1.52
N ALA A 119 -22.19 -8.47 -2.68
CA ALA A 119 -21.91 -7.60 -3.83
C ALA A 119 -22.83 -6.37 -3.88
N ILE A 120 -22.29 -5.21 -4.28
CA ILE A 120 -23.10 -4.00 -4.49
C ILE A 120 -24.19 -4.28 -5.53
N TYR A 121 -25.44 -4.03 -5.17
CA TYR A 121 -26.58 -4.14 -6.06
C TYR A 121 -26.97 -2.77 -6.60
N LYS A 122 -26.76 -2.55 -7.90
CA LYS A 122 -26.88 -1.22 -8.52
C LYS A 122 -28.33 -0.81 -8.82
N ASN A 123 -28.60 0.48 -8.74
CA ASN A 123 -29.82 1.13 -9.21
C ASN A 123 -29.59 1.64 -10.64
N GLY A 124 -29.75 0.79 -11.64
CA GLY A 124 -29.28 1.06 -13.00
C GLY A 124 -27.75 1.20 -13.04
N GLU A 125 -27.24 2.35 -13.46
CA GLU A 125 -25.80 2.63 -13.45
C GLU A 125 -25.29 3.17 -12.09
N SER A 126 -26.21 3.56 -11.17
CA SER A 126 -25.88 4.15 -9.88
C SER A 126 -25.63 3.08 -8.81
N ASP A 127 -24.60 3.28 -7.98
CA ASP A 127 -24.40 2.49 -6.77
C ASP A 127 -25.32 2.92 -5.61
N TYR A 128 -26.14 3.97 -5.81
CA TYR A 128 -26.92 4.60 -4.76
C TYR A 128 -28.41 4.52 -5.01
N TYR A 129 -29.16 4.41 -3.91
CA TYR A 129 -30.61 4.54 -3.82
C TYR A 129 -30.92 5.77 -2.98
N GLU A 130 -31.56 6.76 -3.57
CA GLU A 130 -31.95 7.99 -2.88
C GLU A 130 -33.27 7.81 -2.15
N ALA A 131 -33.37 8.38 -0.93
CA ALA A 131 -34.63 8.50 -0.20
C ALA A 131 -34.85 9.93 0.32
N LYS A 132 -36.07 10.43 0.19
CA LYS A 132 -36.49 11.76 0.64
C LYS A 132 -37.96 11.70 1.08
N GLY A 133 -38.24 12.01 2.36
CA GLY A 133 -39.57 11.82 2.94
C GLY A 133 -40.01 10.36 2.91
N ALA A 134 -41.29 10.13 2.82
CA ALA A 134 -41.87 8.78 2.58
C ALA A 134 -41.50 8.33 1.16
N SER A 135 -40.69 7.29 1.06
CA SER A 135 -40.08 6.79 -0.18
C SER A 135 -40.03 5.27 -0.19
N THR A 136 -39.72 4.70 -1.36
CA THR A 136 -39.39 3.29 -1.51
C THR A 136 -38.01 3.14 -2.18
N ILE A 137 -37.22 2.20 -1.68
CA ILE A 137 -35.99 1.73 -2.32
C ILE A 137 -36.29 0.38 -2.94
N VAL A 138 -36.03 0.21 -4.25
CA VAL A 138 -36.38 -1.01 -4.98
C VAL A 138 -35.16 -1.63 -5.62
N LEU A 139 -34.78 -2.80 -5.15
CA LEU A 139 -33.79 -3.68 -5.80
C LEU A 139 -34.52 -4.49 -6.86
N LYS A 140 -34.29 -4.18 -8.14
CA LYS A 140 -35.07 -4.74 -9.23
C LYS A 140 -34.46 -6.01 -9.80
N ASN A 141 -35.30 -7.03 -10.06
CA ASN A 141 -34.94 -8.24 -10.79
C ASN A 141 -33.80 -9.04 -10.11
N VAL A 142 -33.85 -9.17 -8.78
CA VAL A 142 -32.92 -10.08 -8.09
C VAL A 142 -33.22 -11.50 -8.57
N PRO A 143 -32.21 -12.30 -8.95
CA PRO A 143 -32.40 -13.68 -9.38
C PRO A 143 -33.21 -14.51 -8.37
N GLU A 144 -33.83 -15.60 -8.81
CA GLU A 144 -34.53 -16.53 -7.90
C GLU A 144 -33.49 -17.28 -7.06
N GLY A 145 -33.66 -17.29 -5.76
CA GLY A 145 -32.74 -18.00 -4.86
C GLY A 145 -32.89 -17.58 -3.39
N THR A 146 -32.01 -18.15 -2.59
CA THR A 146 -31.79 -17.71 -1.21
C THR A 146 -30.62 -16.71 -1.22
N HIS A 147 -30.89 -15.50 -0.76
CA HIS A 147 -29.97 -14.40 -0.78
C HIS A 147 -29.84 -13.75 0.59
N THR A 148 -28.64 -13.24 0.89
CA THR A 148 -28.42 -12.29 1.97
C THR A 148 -28.53 -10.88 1.39
N VAL A 149 -29.47 -10.09 1.90
CA VAL A 149 -29.71 -8.72 1.45
C VAL A 149 -29.34 -7.75 2.56
N ARG A 150 -28.49 -6.79 2.24
CA ARG A 150 -28.04 -5.73 3.15
C ARG A 150 -28.39 -4.37 2.56
N LEU A 151 -29.00 -3.49 3.38
CA LEU A 151 -29.27 -2.08 3.04
C LEU A 151 -28.55 -1.19 4.04
N VAL A 152 -27.65 -0.33 3.56
CA VAL A 152 -26.76 0.52 4.37
C VAL A 152 -26.97 1.99 4.05
N LYS A 153 -27.19 2.81 5.07
CA LYS A 153 -27.29 4.27 4.95
C LYS A 153 -25.88 4.86 4.69
N ALA A 154 -25.68 5.40 3.49
CA ALA A 154 -24.39 5.97 3.07
C ALA A 154 -24.16 7.39 3.64
N THR A 155 -25.20 8.14 3.96
CA THR A 155 -25.09 9.54 4.42
C THR A 155 -25.00 9.67 5.94
N GLY A 156 -24.39 10.76 6.38
CA GLY A 156 -24.19 11.06 7.80
C GLY A 156 -25.47 11.41 8.57
N TYR A 157 -25.40 11.33 9.89
CA TYR A 157 -26.50 11.64 10.82
C TYR A 157 -27.06 13.05 10.63
N THR A 158 -26.22 14.04 10.37
CA THR A 158 -26.60 15.46 10.27
C THR A 158 -27.47 15.77 9.06
N LEU A 159 -27.55 14.88 8.07
CA LEU A 159 -28.33 15.08 6.84
C LEU A 159 -29.75 14.59 6.94
N ALA A 160 -29.98 13.41 7.49
CA ALA A 160 -31.32 12.84 7.61
C ALA A 160 -31.46 11.91 8.80
N ASN A 161 -32.67 11.95 9.44
CA ASN A 161 -33.14 10.86 10.27
C ASN A 161 -33.97 9.90 9.42
N VAL A 162 -33.82 8.61 9.63
CA VAL A 162 -34.44 7.58 8.80
C VAL A 162 -35.25 6.58 9.67
N GLU A 163 -36.42 6.22 9.16
CA GLU A 163 -37.27 5.15 9.67
C GLU A 163 -37.40 4.09 8.58
N LEU A 164 -36.95 2.86 8.86
CA LEU A 164 -37.17 1.68 8.02
C LEU A 164 -38.46 1.02 8.51
N LYS A 165 -39.49 0.89 7.63
CA LYS A 165 -40.84 0.47 8.04
C LYS A 165 -41.14 -0.96 7.64
N ASN A 166 -40.96 -1.28 6.37
CA ASN A 166 -41.34 -2.59 5.84
C ASN A 166 -40.36 -3.02 4.73
N VAL A 167 -40.24 -4.34 4.56
CA VAL A 167 -39.70 -4.98 3.38
C VAL A 167 -40.79 -5.72 2.64
N TYR A 168 -40.82 -5.63 1.32
CA TYR A 168 -41.78 -6.38 0.48
C TYR A 168 -40.94 -7.21 -0.51
N LEU A 169 -41.29 -8.50 -0.60
CA LEU A 169 -40.63 -9.42 -1.56
C LEU A 169 -41.60 -10.58 -1.90
N ASN A 170 -41.37 -11.22 -3.05
CA ASN A 170 -42.13 -12.39 -3.46
C ASN A 170 -41.41 -13.67 -2.98
N GLY A 171 -41.61 -13.98 -1.71
CA GLY A 171 -40.92 -15.09 -1.05
C GLY A 171 -41.07 -15.09 0.47
N THR A 172 -40.09 -15.63 1.15
CA THR A 172 -40.05 -15.75 2.63
C THR A 172 -38.75 -15.26 3.18
N VAL A 173 -38.78 -14.62 4.34
CA VAL A 173 -37.56 -14.30 5.10
C VAL A 173 -37.20 -15.49 6.00
N ALA A 174 -35.93 -15.63 6.34
CA ALA A 174 -35.44 -16.58 7.33
C ALA A 174 -36.11 -16.31 8.69
N GLU A 175 -36.31 -17.33 9.51
CA GLU A 175 -36.98 -17.19 10.82
C GLU A 175 -36.13 -16.36 11.81
N THR A 176 -34.80 -16.40 11.66
CA THR A 176 -33.85 -15.70 12.49
C THR A 176 -32.93 -14.80 11.66
N ALA A 177 -32.51 -13.69 12.23
CA ALA A 177 -31.50 -12.81 11.64
C ALA A 177 -30.17 -13.50 11.47
N PRO A 178 -29.31 -13.03 10.52
CA PRO A 178 -27.89 -13.36 10.49
C PRO A 178 -27.23 -13.17 11.87
N ALA A 179 -26.31 -14.06 12.23
CA ALA A 179 -25.65 -14.00 13.52
C ALA A 179 -24.87 -12.69 13.71
N ALA A 180 -24.74 -12.24 14.94
CA ALA A 180 -23.79 -11.19 15.27
C ALA A 180 -22.37 -11.74 15.24
N ASN A 181 -21.44 -10.96 14.72
CA ASN A 181 -20.04 -11.30 14.72
C ASN A 181 -19.47 -11.22 16.15
N GLU A 182 -18.41 -11.96 16.46
CA GLU A 182 -17.77 -11.91 17.78
C GLU A 182 -17.10 -10.56 18.03
N LEU A 183 -16.43 -10.04 17.00
CA LEU A 183 -15.79 -8.74 17.06
C LEU A 183 -16.81 -7.62 16.90
N PHE A 184 -16.76 -6.64 17.80
CA PHE A 184 -17.56 -5.41 17.73
C PHE A 184 -16.68 -4.18 17.94
N ILE A 185 -16.71 -3.25 16.98
CA ILE A 185 -15.91 -2.02 16.99
C ILE A 185 -16.83 -0.80 16.99
N GLU A 186 -16.64 0.12 17.93
CA GLU A 186 -17.26 1.44 17.89
C GLU A 186 -16.30 2.47 17.33
N PHE A 187 -16.73 3.22 16.32
CA PHE A 187 -16.02 4.36 15.77
C PHE A 187 -16.74 5.64 16.18
N VAL A 188 -16.04 6.51 16.89
CA VAL A 188 -16.55 7.78 17.39
C VAL A 188 -15.79 8.90 16.71
N GLY A 189 -16.50 9.81 16.00
CA GLY A 189 -15.79 10.81 15.23
C GLY A 189 -16.67 11.91 14.65
N ASP A 190 -16.08 12.58 13.68
CA ASP A 190 -16.66 13.76 13.03
C ASP A 190 -17.01 13.51 11.55
N SER A 191 -16.83 14.51 10.69
CA SER A 191 -17.09 14.44 9.25
C SER A 191 -16.25 13.39 8.53
N ILE A 192 -15.00 13.16 8.98
CA ILE A 192 -14.10 12.16 8.37
C ILE A 192 -14.69 10.77 8.54
N SER A 193 -15.16 10.45 9.75
CA SER A 193 -15.71 9.13 10.09
C SER A 193 -17.06 8.85 9.43
N CYS A 194 -17.82 9.87 9.03
CA CYS A 194 -19.08 9.70 8.28
C CYS A 194 -18.93 9.78 6.76
N GLY A 195 -17.70 9.87 6.25
CA GLY A 195 -17.44 9.88 4.80
C GLY A 195 -17.88 11.17 4.11
N TRP A 196 -17.73 12.33 4.77
CA TRP A 196 -18.05 13.62 4.19
C TRP A 196 -17.04 13.99 3.11
N GLY A 197 -17.53 14.32 1.90
CA GLY A 197 -16.66 14.72 0.79
C GLY A 197 -15.88 13.57 0.13
N VAL A 198 -16.17 12.31 0.48
CA VAL A 198 -15.49 11.13 -0.06
C VAL A 198 -15.87 10.83 -1.52
N VAL A 199 -17.01 11.32 -1.98
CA VAL A 199 -17.51 11.15 -3.35
C VAL A 199 -17.44 12.46 -4.11
N GLY A 200 -16.60 12.55 -5.15
CA GLY A 200 -16.50 13.71 -6.02
C GLY A 200 -15.99 14.98 -5.33
N ALA A 201 -16.31 16.14 -5.91
CA ALA A 201 -15.95 17.42 -5.32
C ALA A 201 -16.85 17.73 -4.11
N PHE A 202 -16.23 18.13 -3.02
CA PHE A 202 -16.96 18.54 -1.82
C PHE A 202 -17.84 19.77 -2.09
N ASP A 203 -19.17 19.59 -2.01
CA ASP A 203 -20.17 20.66 -2.20
C ASP A 203 -21.07 20.86 -0.97
N GLY A 204 -20.87 20.06 0.07
CA GLY A 204 -21.68 20.04 1.29
C GLY A 204 -23.06 19.41 1.11
N ALA A 205 -23.33 18.72 -0.02
CA ALA A 205 -24.57 18.01 -0.26
C ALA A 205 -24.48 16.54 0.19
N TYR A 206 -25.66 15.88 0.31
CA TYR A 206 -25.72 14.46 0.63
C TYR A 206 -25.07 13.59 -0.45
N SER A 207 -24.99 14.08 -1.68
CA SER A 207 -24.36 13.39 -2.83
C SER A 207 -22.84 13.29 -2.73
N SER A 208 -22.20 14.11 -1.91
CA SER A 208 -20.76 14.05 -1.68
C SER A 208 -20.36 13.15 -0.50
N GLN A 209 -21.31 12.46 0.13
CA GLN A 209 -21.07 11.60 1.28
C GLN A 209 -21.29 10.12 0.97
N ASP A 210 -20.38 9.30 1.50
CA ASP A 210 -20.58 7.86 1.57
C ASP A 210 -19.80 7.24 2.74
N ALA A 211 -20.53 6.88 3.79
CA ALA A 211 -19.96 6.25 4.97
C ALA A 211 -19.38 4.85 4.67
N THR A 212 -19.81 4.19 3.59
CA THR A 212 -19.31 2.86 3.21
C THR A 212 -17.95 2.92 2.50
N LEU A 213 -17.51 4.13 2.12
CA LEU A 213 -16.18 4.43 1.60
C LEU A 213 -15.26 5.07 2.65
N ALA A 214 -15.77 5.31 3.86
CA ALA A 214 -15.00 5.85 4.96
C ALA A 214 -14.29 4.73 5.75
N TYR A 215 -13.14 5.06 6.34
CA TYR A 215 -12.30 4.10 7.06
C TYR A 215 -13.05 3.25 8.10
N PRO A 216 -14.07 3.73 8.84
CA PRO A 216 -14.77 2.91 9.82
C PRO A 216 -15.45 1.68 9.22
N TYR A 217 -16.20 1.90 8.13
CA TYR A 217 -16.89 0.79 7.46
C TYR A 217 -15.90 -0.16 6.79
N LEU A 218 -14.86 0.38 6.14
CA LEU A 218 -13.82 -0.41 5.48
C LEU A 218 -13.06 -1.31 6.46
N ILE A 219 -12.73 -0.81 7.65
CA ILE A 219 -12.10 -1.60 8.72
C ILE A 219 -13.04 -2.71 9.21
N ALA A 220 -14.30 -2.36 9.50
CA ALA A 220 -15.28 -3.32 9.99
C ALA A 220 -15.52 -4.45 8.99
N ASP A 221 -15.64 -4.12 7.71
CA ASP A 221 -15.81 -5.10 6.64
C ASP A 221 -14.58 -6.00 6.48
N ALA A 222 -13.36 -5.41 6.52
CA ALA A 222 -12.10 -6.16 6.40
C ALA A 222 -11.84 -7.11 7.57
N LEU A 223 -12.30 -6.78 8.77
CA LEU A 223 -12.10 -7.58 9.98
C LEU A 223 -13.31 -8.47 10.33
N ASP A 224 -14.30 -8.54 9.45
CA ASP A 224 -15.58 -9.24 9.69
C ASP A 224 -16.20 -8.87 11.05
N ALA A 225 -16.21 -7.56 11.35
CA ALA A 225 -16.69 -7.01 12.61
C ALA A 225 -18.09 -6.43 12.49
N ASP A 226 -18.90 -6.60 13.54
CA ASP A 226 -20.03 -5.71 13.77
C ASP A 226 -19.52 -4.34 14.19
N TYR A 227 -20.26 -3.30 13.90
CA TYR A 227 -19.78 -1.92 14.12
C TYR A 227 -20.88 -0.96 14.59
N SER A 228 -20.44 0.18 15.11
CA SER A 228 -21.23 1.40 15.30
C SER A 228 -20.42 2.60 14.87
N VAL A 229 -21.01 3.50 14.07
CA VAL A 229 -20.33 4.72 13.59
C VAL A 229 -21.02 5.96 14.17
N VAL A 230 -20.60 6.39 15.35
CA VAL A 230 -21.10 7.56 16.07
C VAL A 230 -20.37 8.81 15.58
N ALA A 231 -20.74 9.28 14.39
CA ALA A 231 -20.06 10.38 13.72
C ALA A 231 -20.93 11.62 13.54
N LEU A 232 -20.44 12.77 14.01
CA LEU A 232 -21.14 14.05 14.00
C LEU A 232 -20.32 15.12 13.24
N SER A 233 -20.64 15.29 11.96
CA SER A 233 -19.97 16.25 11.09
C SER A 233 -19.97 17.67 11.69
N GLY A 234 -18.79 18.32 11.66
CA GLY A 234 -18.58 19.68 12.16
C GLY A 234 -18.48 19.81 13.69
N GLN A 235 -18.52 18.69 14.42
CA GLN A 235 -18.43 18.70 15.89
C GLN A 235 -17.12 18.07 16.37
N GLY A 236 -16.67 18.50 17.55
CA GLY A 236 -15.49 18.01 18.26
C GLY A 236 -15.85 17.48 19.64
N ILE A 237 -14.83 17.24 20.45
CA ILE A 237 -15.01 16.92 21.87
C ILE A 237 -15.59 18.11 22.63
N ILE A 238 -15.04 19.33 22.41
CA ILE A 238 -15.49 20.59 23.00
C ILE A 238 -16.51 21.26 22.08
N LYS A 239 -16.20 21.32 20.80
CA LYS A 239 -17.00 22.02 19.79
C LYS A 239 -18.32 21.33 19.54
N GLY A 240 -19.39 22.12 19.52
CA GLY A 240 -20.71 21.69 19.05
C GLY A 240 -21.75 21.53 20.15
N ASN A 241 -23.00 21.33 19.70
CA ASN A 241 -24.15 21.09 20.59
C ASN A 241 -24.99 19.98 19.94
N PRO A 242 -24.95 18.76 20.48
CA PRO A 242 -24.46 18.40 21.82
C PRO A 242 -22.93 18.18 21.93
N GLY A 243 -22.16 18.20 20.84
CA GLY A 243 -20.77 17.74 20.78
C GLY A 243 -20.66 16.22 20.71
N ILE A 244 -19.51 15.70 20.28
CA ILE A 244 -19.30 14.27 20.10
C ILE A 244 -19.45 13.50 21.40
N ALA A 245 -18.82 13.97 22.48
CA ALA A 245 -18.83 13.33 23.78
C ALA A 245 -20.26 13.19 24.37
N ASN A 246 -21.11 14.18 24.18
CA ASN A 246 -22.51 14.10 24.58
C ASN A 246 -23.34 13.29 23.59
N GLY A 247 -23.09 13.40 22.29
CA GLY A 247 -23.76 12.61 21.26
C GLY A 247 -23.61 11.11 21.48
N TYR A 248 -22.41 10.66 21.90
CA TYR A 248 -22.11 9.28 22.20
C TYR A 248 -22.97 8.63 23.30
N LYS A 249 -23.51 9.46 24.22
CA LYS A 249 -24.36 8.97 25.32
C LYS A 249 -25.73 8.47 24.86
N TYR A 250 -26.17 8.84 23.65
CA TYR A 250 -27.53 8.58 23.18
C TYR A 250 -27.59 7.61 22.02
N ALA A 251 -28.70 6.89 21.91
CA ALA A 251 -28.97 6.07 20.74
C ALA A 251 -29.16 6.96 19.48
N SER A 252 -29.88 8.09 19.64
CA SER A 252 -30.13 9.08 18.58
C SER A 252 -30.27 10.49 19.17
N PRO A 253 -29.18 11.27 19.33
CA PRO A 253 -29.14 12.50 20.14
C PRO A 253 -29.97 13.64 19.59
N PHE A 254 -30.28 13.68 18.30
CA PHE A 254 -31.03 14.79 17.68
C PHE A 254 -32.54 14.51 17.45
N ARG A 255 -33.03 13.39 17.93
CA ARG A 255 -34.48 13.16 17.95
C ARG A 255 -35.12 13.91 19.10
N SER A 256 -36.37 14.34 18.94
CA SER A 256 -37.13 15.09 19.96
C SER A 256 -37.27 14.38 21.29
N LYS A 257 -37.13 13.07 21.32
CA LYS A 257 -37.02 12.21 22.50
C LYS A 257 -35.78 11.35 22.37
N ALA A 258 -34.64 11.92 22.68
CA ALA A 258 -33.39 11.21 22.69
C ALA A 258 -33.37 10.17 23.81
N THR A 259 -33.09 8.91 23.50
CA THR A 259 -32.95 7.80 24.45
C THR A 259 -31.46 7.63 24.77
N GLU A 260 -31.11 7.54 26.06
CA GLU A 260 -29.77 7.15 26.45
C GLU A 260 -29.43 5.77 25.90
N TYR A 261 -28.23 5.61 25.33
CA TYR A 261 -27.76 4.32 24.84
C TYR A 261 -27.39 3.40 26.00
N ALA A 262 -27.93 2.18 25.97
CA ALA A 262 -27.83 1.28 27.12
C ALA A 262 -26.51 0.52 27.24
N PHE A 263 -25.63 0.55 26.21
CA PHE A 263 -24.35 -0.17 26.14
C PHE A 263 -24.49 -1.65 26.54
N THR A 264 -25.54 -2.32 26.05
CA THR A 264 -25.81 -3.72 26.34
C THR A 264 -24.77 -4.66 25.74
N ARG A 265 -24.22 -4.31 24.59
CA ARG A 265 -23.07 -4.96 23.98
C ARG A 265 -21.84 -4.08 24.22
N LYS A 266 -20.76 -4.68 24.73
CA LYS A 266 -19.51 -3.99 24.97
C LYS A 266 -18.65 -4.07 23.73
N ALA A 267 -18.01 -2.96 23.36
CA ALA A 267 -17.08 -2.95 22.24
C ALA A 267 -15.76 -3.64 22.62
N ASN A 268 -15.24 -4.47 21.71
CA ASN A 268 -13.88 -4.97 21.80
C ASN A 268 -12.86 -3.84 21.60
N VAL A 269 -13.18 -2.93 20.67
CA VAL A 269 -12.34 -1.77 20.33
C VAL A 269 -13.23 -0.53 20.22
N VAL A 270 -12.80 0.59 20.79
CA VAL A 270 -13.38 1.93 20.54
C VAL A 270 -12.32 2.81 19.91
N VAL A 271 -12.59 3.32 18.71
CA VAL A 271 -11.73 4.24 17.96
C VAL A 271 -12.31 5.65 18.08
N ILE A 272 -11.53 6.61 18.59
CA ILE A 272 -11.95 8.00 18.81
C ILE A 272 -11.14 8.92 17.89
N ASN A 273 -11.80 9.50 16.89
CA ASN A 273 -11.24 10.44 15.90
C ASN A 273 -12.03 11.75 15.96
N ALA A 274 -11.65 12.66 16.85
CA ALA A 274 -12.45 13.84 17.15
C ALA A 274 -11.60 15.11 17.49
N ASP A 275 -10.38 15.18 16.95
CA ASP A 275 -9.46 16.32 17.19
C ASP A 275 -9.65 17.47 16.18
N THR A 276 -10.07 17.16 14.96
CA THR A 276 -10.04 18.07 13.81
C THR A 276 -10.82 19.36 14.03
N ASN A 277 -12.07 19.28 14.47
CA ASN A 277 -12.94 20.46 14.60
C ASN A 277 -12.54 21.36 15.76
N ASP A 278 -12.06 20.78 16.85
CA ASP A 278 -11.53 21.54 17.98
C ASP A 278 -10.20 22.24 17.60
N ALA A 279 -9.37 21.57 16.80
CA ALA A 279 -8.14 22.15 16.27
C ALA A 279 -8.41 23.30 15.26
N TYR A 280 -9.45 23.20 14.43
CA TYR A 280 -9.85 24.31 13.54
C TYR A 280 -10.28 25.55 14.30
N ASP A 281 -10.97 25.40 15.42
CA ASP A 281 -11.39 26.52 16.27
C ASP A 281 -10.29 26.96 17.24
N ASN A 282 -9.11 26.32 17.18
CA ASN A 282 -7.93 26.60 18.01
C ASN A 282 -8.22 26.56 19.51
N TYR A 283 -9.01 25.62 20.00
CA TYR A 283 -9.18 25.43 21.43
C TYR A 283 -7.82 25.17 22.09
N PRO A 284 -7.56 25.74 23.29
CA PRO A 284 -6.31 25.52 24.01
C PRO A 284 -6.08 24.02 24.25
N THR A 285 -4.86 23.55 24.00
CA THR A 285 -4.50 22.13 24.12
C THR A 285 -4.86 21.54 25.48
N ALA A 286 -4.63 22.28 26.57
CA ALA A 286 -4.96 21.83 27.91
C ALA A 286 -6.48 21.57 28.09
N ASN A 287 -7.34 22.46 27.57
CA ASN A 287 -8.78 22.31 27.64
C ASN A 287 -9.25 21.12 26.80
N TYR A 288 -8.62 20.91 25.62
CA TYR A 288 -8.94 19.77 24.78
C TYR A 288 -8.59 18.46 25.46
N ILE A 289 -7.39 18.33 26.05
CA ILE A 289 -6.94 17.11 26.75
C ILE A 289 -7.79 16.86 28.01
N GLU A 290 -8.19 17.89 28.76
CA GLU A 290 -9.11 17.74 29.89
C GLU A 290 -10.46 17.16 29.43
N ALA A 291 -11.09 17.74 28.42
CA ALA A 291 -12.37 17.28 27.89
C ALA A 291 -12.27 15.88 27.24
N LEU A 292 -11.15 15.59 26.57
CA LEU A 292 -10.87 14.25 26.02
C LEU A 292 -10.73 13.22 27.14
N GLY A 293 -10.09 13.58 28.24
CA GLY A 293 -9.93 12.75 29.43
C GLY A 293 -11.27 12.34 30.02
N ASP A 294 -12.16 13.32 30.27
CA ASP A 294 -13.51 13.06 30.76
C ASP A 294 -14.30 12.12 29.83
N PHE A 295 -14.12 12.29 28.53
CA PHE A 295 -14.79 11.45 27.53
C PHE A 295 -14.22 10.03 27.49
N VAL A 296 -12.92 9.87 27.49
CA VAL A 296 -12.23 8.56 27.52
C VAL A 296 -12.58 7.79 28.78
N GLU A 297 -12.67 8.46 29.94
CA GLU A 297 -13.11 7.86 31.20
C GLU A 297 -14.57 7.35 31.08
N TYR A 298 -15.47 8.15 30.51
CA TYR A 298 -16.86 7.71 30.24
C TYR A 298 -16.91 6.51 29.31
N VAL A 299 -16.14 6.51 28.22
CA VAL A 299 -16.04 5.36 27.28
C VAL A 299 -15.57 4.11 28.01
N ARG A 300 -14.56 4.22 28.84
CA ARG A 300 -14.03 3.14 29.68
C ARG A 300 -15.06 2.61 30.67
N GLU A 301 -15.77 3.53 31.35
CA GLU A 301 -16.86 3.14 32.29
C GLU A 301 -17.94 2.31 31.55
N LYS A 302 -18.33 2.74 30.35
CA LYS A 302 -19.44 2.11 29.60
C LYS A 302 -19.05 0.78 28.97
N ASN A 303 -17.83 0.66 28.46
CA ASN A 303 -17.40 -0.54 27.74
C ASN A 303 -16.64 -1.54 28.63
N GLY A 304 -15.97 -1.10 29.69
CA GLY A 304 -15.26 -1.97 30.63
C GLY A 304 -13.75 -2.02 30.42
N ALA A 305 -13.07 -2.75 31.31
CA ALA A 305 -11.60 -2.79 31.35
C ALA A 305 -10.98 -3.55 30.16
N ASP A 306 -11.73 -4.45 29.53
CA ASP A 306 -11.21 -5.28 28.46
C ASP A 306 -11.22 -4.62 27.08
N THR A 307 -11.96 -3.52 26.93
CA THR A 307 -12.04 -2.75 25.69
C THR A 307 -10.73 -2.05 25.38
N HIS A 308 -10.25 -2.16 24.14
CA HIS A 308 -9.14 -1.41 23.63
C HIS A 308 -9.62 -0.03 23.16
N ILE A 309 -8.99 1.06 23.60
CA ILE A 309 -9.35 2.44 23.24
C ILE A 309 -8.22 3.04 22.43
N ILE A 310 -8.52 3.41 21.18
CA ILE A 310 -7.54 3.97 20.24
C ILE A 310 -7.91 5.43 19.97
N LEU A 311 -7.02 6.36 20.32
CA LEU A 311 -7.16 7.77 19.98
C LEU A 311 -6.49 8.03 18.63
N VAL A 312 -7.23 8.64 17.70
CA VAL A 312 -6.76 8.94 16.35
C VAL A 312 -6.41 10.42 16.26
N CYS A 313 -5.31 10.75 15.57
CA CYS A 313 -4.90 12.11 15.26
C CYS A 313 -4.23 12.20 13.88
N ASN A 314 -4.06 13.41 13.39
CA ASN A 314 -3.40 13.76 12.11
C ASN A 314 -4.20 13.46 10.84
N MET A 315 -5.47 13.11 10.88
CA MET A 315 -6.22 12.87 9.63
C MET A 315 -6.51 14.17 8.84
N MET A 316 -6.63 15.34 9.52
CA MET A 316 -6.77 16.65 8.86
C MET A 316 -5.99 17.77 9.56
N LYS A 317 -5.71 17.64 10.86
CA LYS A 317 -4.99 18.64 11.65
C LYS A 317 -3.98 17.97 12.58
N VAL A 318 -2.87 18.64 12.85
CA VAL A 318 -1.76 18.12 13.66
C VAL A 318 -1.60 18.85 15.02
N LEU A 319 -2.55 19.67 15.41
CA LEU A 319 -2.41 20.57 16.58
C LEU A 319 -2.20 19.82 17.90
N TYR A 320 -2.91 18.69 18.11
CA TYR A 320 -2.93 17.99 19.40
C TYR A 320 -2.10 16.70 19.42
N THR A 321 -1.40 16.36 18.35
CA THR A 321 -0.71 15.08 18.15
C THR A 321 0.22 14.68 19.29
N GLU A 322 1.08 15.60 19.73
CA GLU A 322 2.03 15.36 20.83
C GLU A 322 1.28 15.20 22.17
N ALA A 323 0.29 16.06 22.40
CA ALA A 323 -0.49 16.05 23.64
C ALA A 323 -1.32 14.79 23.78
N ILE A 324 -1.96 14.32 22.70
CA ILE A 324 -2.67 13.02 22.68
C ILE A 324 -1.71 11.85 22.95
N GLY A 325 -0.53 11.87 22.32
CA GLY A 325 0.48 10.85 22.57
C GLY A 325 0.97 10.79 24.01
N ASN A 326 1.19 11.93 24.64
CA ASN A 326 1.55 12.02 26.06
C ASN A 326 0.38 11.59 26.95
N PHE A 327 -0.83 12.02 26.66
CA PHE A 327 -2.03 11.62 27.38
C PHE A 327 -2.22 10.09 27.39
N VAL A 328 -2.05 9.40 26.25
CA VAL A 328 -2.11 7.93 26.19
C VAL A 328 -1.04 7.28 27.07
N LYS A 329 0.19 7.80 27.07
CA LYS A 329 1.26 7.32 27.96
C LYS A 329 0.90 7.51 29.42
N ASP A 330 0.33 8.65 29.81
CA ASP A 330 -0.10 8.94 31.18
C ASP A 330 -1.22 8.02 31.65
N LEU A 331 -2.06 7.50 30.72
CA LEU A 331 -3.07 6.48 30.97
C LEU A 331 -2.49 5.07 31.09
N GLY A 332 -1.19 4.86 30.88
CA GLY A 332 -0.51 3.57 30.97
C GLY A 332 -0.33 2.85 29.62
N GLY A 333 -0.67 3.52 28.50
CA GLY A 333 -0.41 3.00 27.15
C GLY A 333 -1.05 1.64 26.87
N ALA A 334 -0.38 0.82 26.08
CA ALA A 334 -0.83 -0.50 25.66
C ALA A 334 -1.08 -1.46 26.84
N GLU A 335 -0.32 -1.37 27.94
CA GLU A 335 -0.51 -2.19 29.15
C GLU A 335 -1.90 -1.95 29.79
N SER A 336 -2.42 -0.72 29.67
CA SER A 336 -3.76 -0.32 30.14
C SER A 336 -4.82 -0.29 29.04
N LYS A 337 -4.50 -0.84 27.85
CA LYS A 337 -5.34 -0.90 26.65
C LYS A 337 -5.75 0.48 26.12
N TYR A 338 -4.81 1.42 26.14
CA TYR A 338 -4.92 2.72 25.49
C TYR A 338 -3.84 2.86 24.42
N TYR A 339 -4.24 3.37 23.26
CA TYR A 339 -3.37 3.44 22.09
C TYR A 339 -3.53 4.76 21.38
N VAL A 340 -2.52 5.17 20.60
CA VAL A 340 -2.63 6.29 19.69
C VAL A 340 -2.28 5.85 18.28
N TYR A 341 -3.18 6.15 17.34
CA TYR A 341 -2.91 6.05 15.91
C TYR A 341 -2.65 7.46 15.36
N LYS A 342 -1.48 7.63 14.75
CA LYS A 342 -1.10 8.87 14.06
C LYS A 342 -1.14 8.60 12.57
N ALA A 343 -2.11 9.18 11.87
CA ALA A 343 -2.21 9.01 10.43
C ALA A 343 -0.92 9.44 9.74
N THR A 344 -0.36 8.58 8.90
CA THR A 344 0.91 8.83 8.20
C THR A 344 0.70 9.60 6.90
N THR A 345 -0.46 9.42 6.27
CA THR A 345 -0.89 10.27 5.16
C THR A 345 -1.26 11.63 5.73
N ALA A 346 -0.34 12.58 5.65
CA ALA A 346 -0.53 13.91 6.23
C ALA A 346 -1.60 14.68 5.46
N ALA A 347 -2.86 14.39 5.72
CA ALA A 347 -3.97 15.28 5.41
C ALA A 347 -3.85 16.64 6.12
N GLY A 348 -2.85 16.84 6.98
CA GLY A 348 -2.54 18.12 7.62
C GLY A 348 -2.20 19.26 6.66
N VAL A 349 -2.00 18.98 5.38
CA VAL A 349 -1.81 19.94 4.30
C VAL A 349 -3.10 20.18 3.52
N HIS A 350 -4.10 19.30 3.64
CA HIS A 350 -5.35 19.42 2.90
C HIS A 350 -6.36 20.31 3.66
N THR A 351 -6.88 21.29 2.95
CA THR A 351 -8.06 22.05 3.37
C THR A 351 -9.36 21.29 3.15
N ALA A 352 -9.28 20.08 2.57
CA ALA A 352 -10.38 19.21 2.17
C ALA A 352 -10.45 17.95 3.05
N HIS A 353 -11.61 17.30 3.05
CA HIS A 353 -11.80 15.99 3.67
C HIS A 353 -11.06 14.89 2.90
N PRO A 354 -10.68 13.77 3.57
CA PRO A 354 -10.02 12.66 2.92
C PRO A 354 -10.84 12.07 1.76
N THR A 355 -10.17 11.76 0.66
CA THR A 355 -10.74 11.06 -0.50
C THR A 355 -11.04 9.59 -0.17
N ALA A 356 -11.72 8.88 -1.07
CA ALA A 356 -11.93 7.45 -0.92
C ALA A 356 -10.61 6.67 -0.87
N GLU A 357 -9.61 7.07 -1.67
CA GLU A 357 -8.28 6.44 -1.67
C GLU A 357 -7.52 6.67 -0.36
N GLU A 358 -7.61 7.87 0.22
CA GLU A 358 -7.01 8.16 1.53
C GLU A 358 -7.71 7.37 2.64
N ASN A 359 -9.04 7.22 2.57
CA ASN A 359 -9.78 6.39 3.52
C ASN A 359 -9.40 4.91 3.44
N VAL A 360 -9.09 4.38 2.25
CA VAL A 360 -8.55 3.02 2.09
C VAL A 360 -7.21 2.90 2.82
N LYS A 361 -6.30 3.85 2.66
CA LYS A 361 -5.00 3.85 3.37
C LYS A 361 -5.19 3.90 4.89
N TYR A 362 -6.07 4.77 5.38
CA TYR A 362 -6.39 4.82 6.81
C TYR A 362 -6.97 3.50 7.32
N ALA A 363 -7.81 2.85 6.50
CA ALA A 363 -8.37 1.56 6.86
C ALA A 363 -7.31 0.46 6.91
N GLU A 364 -6.36 0.45 5.99
CA GLU A 364 -5.23 -0.48 5.98
C GLU A 364 -4.33 -0.28 7.22
N GLU A 365 -3.90 0.96 7.48
CA GLU A 365 -3.00 1.28 8.59
C GLU A 365 -3.65 1.03 9.95
N LEU A 366 -4.82 1.62 10.18
CA LEU A 366 -5.53 1.52 11.47
C LEU A 366 -6.14 0.12 11.66
N GLY A 367 -6.65 -0.50 10.60
CA GLY A 367 -7.16 -1.88 10.62
C GLY A 367 -6.04 -2.88 10.94
N GLY A 368 -4.86 -2.72 10.34
CA GLY A 368 -3.67 -3.49 10.67
C GLY A 368 -3.25 -3.33 12.14
N MET A 369 -3.29 -2.09 12.66
CA MET A 369 -3.04 -1.82 14.08
C MET A 369 -4.07 -2.51 14.99
N ILE A 370 -5.37 -2.43 14.65
CA ILE A 370 -6.45 -3.09 15.42
C ILE A 370 -6.22 -4.60 15.44
N ASN A 371 -5.93 -5.20 14.28
CA ASN A 371 -5.66 -6.63 14.19
C ASN A 371 -4.46 -7.03 15.07
N ALA A 372 -3.35 -6.31 15.00
CA ALA A 372 -2.18 -6.56 15.84
C ALA A 372 -2.48 -6.43 17.33
N ILE A 373 -3.33 -5.47 17.74
CA ILE A 373 -3.80 -5.31 19.13
C ILE A 373 -4.60 -6.54 19.57
N LEU A 374 -5.54 -7.00 18.76
CA LEU A 374 -6.42 -8.13 19.07
C LEU A 374 -5.65 -9.45 19.11
N GLU A 375 -4.63 -9.61 18.27
CA GLU A 375 -3.73 -10.77 18.26
C GLU A 375 -2.66 -10.72 19.36
N GLY A 376 -2.53 -9.59 20.09
CA GLY A 376 -1.51 -9.38 21.12
C GLY A 376 -0.09 -9.25 20.55
N THR A 377 0.03 -8.91 19.28
CA THR A 377 1.32 -8.69 18.57
C THR A 377 1.68 -7.21 18.44
N TYR A 378 0.78 -6.29 18.85
CA TYR A 378 1.01 -4.85 18.81
C TYR A 378 2.17 -4.45 19.73
N SER A 379 3.04 -3.58 19.22
CA SER A 379 4.11 -2.93 19.98
C SER A 379 4.04 -1.42 19.76
N ASP A 380 4.11 -0.64 20.83
CA ASP A 380 4.25 0.82 20.78
C ASP A 380 5.62 1.25 20.21
N GLU A 381 6.60 0.35 20.22
CA GLU A 381 7.84 0.53 19.51
C GLU A 381 7.58 0.26 18.02
N VAL A 382 7.40 1.31 17.24
CA VAL A 382 7.54 1.22 15.78
C VAL A 382 8.96 0.71 15.55
N ALA A 383 9.07 -0.52 15.06
CA ALA A 383 10.38 -1.04 14.69
C ALA A 383 11.05 -0.02 13.76
N PRO A 384 12.29 0.39 14.04
CA PRO A 384 12.96 1.37 13.19
C PRO A 384 12.94 0.86 11.75
N PRO A 385 12.77 1.73 10.77
CA PRO A 385 12.84 1.36 9.37
C PRO A 385 14.09 0.51 9.10
N THR A 386 13.99 -0.42 8.19
CA THR A 386 15.11 -1.27 7.77
C THR A 386 15.53 -0.93 6.35
N ILE A 387 16.80 -1.15 6.03
CA ILE A 387 17.27 -1.02 4.65
C ILE A 387 16.56 -2.07 3.80
N PRO A 388 15.91 -1.67 2.69
CA PRO A 388 15.25 -2.61 1.80
C PRO A 388 16.19 -3.70 1.30
N VAL A 389 15.77 -4.95 1.40
CA VAL A 389 16.56 -6.11 0.95
C VAL A 389 16.17 -6.58 -0.45
N ASN A 390 15.00 -6.16 -0.95
CA ASN A 390 14.48 -6.53 -2.28
C ASN A 390 14.85 -5.44 -3.29
N VAL A 391 16.14 -5.19 -3.46
CA VAL A 391 16.68 -4.18 -4.40
C VAL A 391 17.86 -4.78 -5.16
N ALA A 392 18.06 -4.33 -6.38
CA ALA A 392 19.18 -4.72 -7.24
C ALA A 392 20.07 -3.52 -7.55
N PRO A 393 21.39 -3.70 -7.63
CA PRO A 393 22.28 -2.64 -8.05
C PRO A 393 21.96 -2.15 -9.46
N ILE A 394 21.76 -0.85 -9.62
CA ILE A 394 21.65 -0.16 -10.92
C ILE A 394 22.91 0.63 -11.24
N TYR A 395 23.76 0.88 -10.24
CA TYR A 395 25.06 1.51 -10.37
C TYR A 395 25.99 0.98 -9.27
N THR A 396 27.24 0.67 -9.64
CA THR A 396 28.26 0.24 -8.70
C THR A 396 29.60 0.86 -9.07
N GLN A 397 30.27 1.49 -8.12
CA GLN A 397 31.61 1.99 -8.26
C GLN A 397 32.44 1.64 -7.02
N ARG A 398 33.35 0.70 -7.18
CA ARG A 398 34.25 0.22 -6.10
C ARG A 398 35.66 0.77 -6.18
N PHE A 399 35.95 1.50 -7.25
CA PHE A 399 37.26 2.10 -7.56
C PHE A 399 38.44 1.13 -7.72
N ASP A 400 38.28 -0.16 -7.48
CA ASP A 400 39.33 -1.19 -7.50
C ASP A 400 40.00 -1.35 -8.86
N ASN A 401 39.26 -1.18 -9.94
CA ASN A 401 39.68 -1.46 -11.31
C ASN A 401 39.87 -0.20 -12.15
N VAL A 402 39.84 0.96 -11.52
CA VAL A 402 40.03 2.25 -12.21
C VAL A 402 41.23 2.99 -11.66
N THR A 403 41.91 3.75 -12.51
CA THR A 403 43.14 4.49 -12.12
C THR A 403 43.04 5.98 -12.35
N THR A 404 41.99 6.42 -13.06
CA THR A 404 41.75 7.84 -13.31
C THR A 404 40.35 8.25 -12.89
N LEU A 405 40.16 9.53 -12.59
CA LEU A 405 38.85 10.09 -12.26
C LEU A 405 37.84 9.94 -13.41
N ALA A 406 38.34 10.06 -14.66
CA ALA A 406 37.51 9.92 -15.85
C ALA A 406 36.98 8.48 -16.01
N ASP A 407 37.83 7.47 -15.81
CA ASP A 407 37.44 6.07 -15.87
C ASP A 407 36.43 5.71 -14.73
N ALA A 408 36.56 6.41 -13.60
CA ALA A 408 35.64 6.28 -12.47
C ALA A 408 34.31 7.05 -12.65
N GLY A 409 34.14 7.82 -13.72
CA GLY A 409 32.95 8.67 -13.91
C GLY A 409 32.89 9.84 -12.93
N VAL A 410 33.98 10.17 -12.25
CA VAL A 410 34.03 11.21 -11.22
C VAL A 410 34.40 12.55 -11.83
N THR A 411 33.55 13.55 -11.62
CA THR A 411 33.75 14.90 -12.13
C THR A 411 33.61 15.96 -11.05
N HIS A 412 34.31 17.08 -11.20
CA HIS A 412 34.06 18.28 -10.43
C HIS A 412 32.83 19.02 -10.96
N LEU A 413 32.05 19.55 -10.06
CA LEU A 413 30.89 20.39 -10.39
C LEU A 413 31.22 21.88 -10.14
N TYR A 414 30.44 22.75 -10.76
CA TYR A 414 30.41 24.20 -10.53
C TYR A 414 31.75 24.90 -10.81
N GLY A 415 32.51 24.36 -11.78
CA GLY A 415 33.81 24.92 -12.16
C GLY A 415 34.93 24.68 -11.13
N GLY A 416 34.80 23.66 -10.31
CA GLY A 416 35.91 23.12 -9.52
C GLY A 416 37.00 22.50 -10.41
N THR A 417 38.15 22.22 -9.82
CA THR A 417 39.29 21.58 -10.52
C THR A 417 39.54 20.20 -9.95
N SER A 418 40.17 19.32 -10.69
CA SER A 418 40.60 18.00 -10.19
C SER A 418 41.71 18.06 -9.14
N GLU A 419 42.17 19.25 -8.78
CA GLU A 419 43.15 19.44 -7.71
C GLU A 419 42.56 18.91 -6.39
N GLY A 420 43.29 18.00 -5.75
CA GLY A 420 42.82 17.37 -4.52
C GLY A 420 41.94 16.13 -4.67
N LEU A 421 41.69 15.68 -5.92
CA LEU A 421 41.07 14.38 -6.19
C LEU A 421 42.08 13.41 -6.80
N SER A 422 42.02 12.16 -6.37
CA SER A 422 42.82 11.08 -6.99
C SER A 422 42.20 9.72 -6.76
N ILE A 423 42.46 8.79 -7.64
CA ILE A 423 42.20 7.37 -7.41
C ILE A 423 43.53 6.74 -6.95
N ALA A 424 43.53 6.20 -5.74
CA ALA A 424 44.67 5.49 -5.18
C ALA A 424 44.17 4.42 -4.17
N ASP A 425 44.88 3.30 -4.10
CA ASP A 425 44.55 2.17 -3.21
C ASP A 425 43.12 1.65 -3.37
N GLY A 426 42.59 1.65 -4.61
CA GLY A 426 41.24 1.22 -4.93
C GLY A 426 40.15 2.15 -4.40
N LYS A 427 40.44 3.43 -4.16
CA LYS A 427 39.50 4.39 -3.56
C LYS A 427 39.57 5.76 -4.24
N LEU A 428 38.46 6.49 -4.20
CA LEU A 428 38.51 7.92 -4.50
C LEU A 428 39.00 8.68 -3.27
N ASN A 429 40.07 9.39 -3.40
CA ASN A 429 40.67 10.24 -2.38
C ASN A 429 40.26 11.70 -2.63
N VAL A 430 39.66 12.32 -1.62
CA VAL A 430 39.25 13.73 -1.63
C VAL A 430 40.06 14.47 -0.57
N SER A 431 40.91 15.36 -0.98
CA SER A 431 41.74 16.20 -0.10
C SER A 431 40.89 17.29 0.56
N LYS A 432 41.41 17.84 1.67
CA LYS A 432 40.82 18.98 2.34
C LYS A 432 40.84 20.21 1.46
N LEU A 433 39.67 20.66 1.03
CA LEU A 433 39.51 21.83 0.17
C LEU A 433 38.64 22.89 0.87
N ALA A 434 39.00 24.17 0.74
CA ALA A 434 38.15 25.27 1.16
C ALA A 434 36.99 25.46 0.18
N LEU A 435 35.89 26.10 0.65
CA LEU A 435 34.74 26.41 -0.18
C LEU A 435 35.08 27.17 -1.47
N SER A 436 36.11 28.06 -1.42
CA SER A 436 36.62 28.79 -2.60
C SER A 436 37.16 27.91 -3.70
N ALA A 437 37.62 26.70 -3.38
CA ALA A 437 38.04 25.66 -4.33
C ALA A 437 36.88 24.82 -4.88
N LYS A 438 35.64 25.14 -4.50
CA LYS A 438 34.41 24.47 -4.96
C LYS A 438 34.49 22.96 -4.78
N PRO A 439 34.49 22.48 -3.52
CA PRO A 439 34.69 21.08 -3.16
C PRO A 439 33.41 20.22 -3.38
N PHE A 440 32.92 20.19 -4.63
CA PHE A 440 31.74 19.46 -5.07
C PHE A 440 32.14 18.43 -6.10
N VAL A 441 31.85 17.18 -5.82
CA VAL A 441 32.25 16.03 -6.61
C VAL A 441 31.06 15.20 -7.02
N GLU A 442 30.76 15.11 -8.30
CA GLU A 442 29.72 14.20 -8.81
C GLU A 442 30.20 12.76 -8.63
N LEU A 443 29.37 11.98 -7.94
CA LEU A 443 29.61 10.56 -7.69
C LEU A 443 28.73 9.67 -8.58
N VAL A 444 27.49 10.09 -8.85
CA VAL A 444 26.52 9.37 -9.67
C VAL A 444 25.87 10.34 -10.63
N SER A 445 25.94 10.06 -11.92
CA SER A 445 25.34 10.90 -12.93
C SER A 445 23.80 10.72 -12.96
N ARG A 446 23.10 11.73 -13.44
CA ARG A 446 21.63 11.72 -13.56
C ARG A 446 21.08 10.62 -14.47
N ASP A 447 21.84 10.17 -15.45
CA ASP A 447 21.42 9.13 -16.39
C ASP A 447 21.17 7.78 -15.69
N THR A 448 21.74 7.62 -14.49
CA THR A 448 21.57 6.41 -13.66
C THR A 448 20.13 6.18 -13.27
N PHE A 449 19.36 7.24 -13.01
CA PHE A 449 17.98 7.12 -12.50
C PHE A 449 16.91 7.09 -13.59
N ALA A 450 17.29 7.30 -14.84
CA ALA A 450 16.39 7.33 -16.02
C ALA A 450 15.14 8.26 -15.86
N GLY A 451 15.15 9.18 -14.89
CA GLY A 451 14.11 10.18 -14.67
C GLY A 451 12.76 9.62 -14.19
N ALA A 452 12.73 8.39 -13.64
CA ALA A 452 11.51 7.76 -13.15
C ALA A 452 11.43 7.80 -11.61
N PRO A 453 10.28 8.15 -11.01
CA PRO A 453 10.03 7.99 -9.59
C PRO A 453 10.24 6.53 -9.16
N GLY A 454 10.73 6.33 -7.93
CA GLY A 454 10.99 4.99 -7.43
C GLY A 454 11.53 4.97 -6.02
N LYS A 455 11.83 3.78 -5.54
CA LYS A 455 12.52 3.55 -4.28
C LYS A 455 13.96 3.14 -4.56
N TYR A 456 14.91 3.91 -4.04
CA TYR A 456 16.34 3.73 -4.26
C TYR A 456 17.09 3.62 -2.95
N VAL A 457 18.16 2.83 -2.96
CA VAL A 457 19.11 2.68 -1.85
C VAL A 457 20.47 3.14 -2.33
N VAL A 458 21.00 4.18 -1.72
CA VAL A 458 22.35 4.69 -1.98
C VAL A 458 23.24 4.30 -0.81
N SER A 459 24.23 3.45 -1.02
CA SER A 459 25.18 3.02 0.01
C SER A 459 26.59 3.42 -0.39
N VAL A 460 27.34 3.97 0.55
CA VAL A 460 28.71 4.44 0.29
C VAL A 460 29.57 4.36 1.56
N ASP A 461 30.78 3.89 1.42
CA ASP A 461 31.76 3.84 2.50
C ASP A 461 32.64 5.10 2.51
N PHE A 462 32.74 5.72 3.67
CA PHE A 462 33.60 6.86 3.92
C PHE A 462 34.69 6.53 4.94
N ASP A 463 35.88 7.09 4.74
CA ASP A 463 36.93 7.18 5.75
C ASP A 463 37.39 8.65 5.85
N ILE A 464 36.90 9.35 6.87
CA ILE A 464 37.20 10.76 7.12
C ILE A 464 38.46 10.86 7.96
N THR A 465 39.52 11.41 7.42
CA THR A 465 40.80 11.56 8.10
C THR A 465 41.02 12.91 8.76
N ASP A 466 40.20 13.90 8.44
CA ASP A 466 40.12 15.18 9.14
C ASP A 466 38.67 15.40 9.57
N LEU A 467 38.42 15.16 10.86
CA LEU A 467 37.09 15.11 11.42
C LEU A 467 36.36 16.46 11.28
N ALA A 468 35.62 16.61 10.18
CA ALA A 468 34.87 17.81 9.83
C ALA A 468 33.47 17.45 9.28
N ASN A 469 32.87 18.33 8.51
CA ASN A 469 31.53 18.10 7.95
C ASN A 469 31.62 17.47 6.56
N LEU A 470 30.80 16.47 6.31
CA LEU A 470 30.62 15.82 5.01
C LEU A 470 29.14 15.86 4.63
N SER A 471 28.83 16.14 3.39
CA SER A 471 27.44 16.15 2.91
C SER A 471 27.29 15.34 1.64
N LEU A 472 26.29 14.46 1.63
CA LEU A 472 25.77 13.85 0.42
C LEU A 472 24.60 14.70 -0.06
N VAL A 473 24.65 15.14 -1.32
CA VAL A 473 23.62 15.97 -1.92
C VAL A 473 22.87 15.16 -2.97
N LEU A 474 21.57 15.07 -2.78
CA LEU A 474 20.63 14.34 -3.63
C LEU A 474 19.86 15.33 -4.49
N ASN A 475 19.42 14.89 -5.67
CA ASN A 475 18.73 15.73 -6.64
C ASN A 475 19.54 16.94 -7.13
N GLY A 476 20.75 16.67 -7.58
CA GLY A 476 21.58 17.69 -8.22
C GLY A 476 21.05 18.01 -9.62
N THR A 477 20.24 19.04 -9.77
CA THR A 477 19.60 19.37 -11.06
C THR A 477 20.43 20.26 -11.95
N ASP A 478 21.39 21.00 -11.41
CA ASP A 478 22.20 21.98 -12.16
C ASP A 478 23.64 21.53 -12.31
N THR A 479 23.98 21.13 -13.51
CA THR A 479 25.33 20.64 -13.89
C THR A 479 26.17 21.68 -14.63
N ALA A 480 25.73 22.93 -14.72
CA ALA A 480 26.50 23.96 -15.42
C ALA A 480 27.86 24.14 -14.73
N ALA A 481 28.92 23.76 -15.39
CA ALA A 481 30.29 23.90 -14.91
C ALA A 481 30.67 25.34 -14.47
N ASN A 482 29.88 26.31 -14.86
CA ASN A 482 30.05 27.74 -14.62
C ASN A 482 29.07 28.30 -13.58
N ASP A 483 28.25 27.51 -12.92
CA ASP A 483 27.37 27.99 -11.85
C ASP A 483 28.18 28.35 -10.59
N THR A 484 28.58 29.62 -10.52
CA THR A 484 29.36 30.15 -9.38
C THR A 484 28.52 30.37 -8.12
N SER A 485 27.22 30.26 -8.20
CA SER A 485 26.31 30.53 -7.08
C SER A 485 25.84 29.28 -6.36
N TYR A 486 26.33 28.09 -6.76
CA TYR A 486 25.94 26.78 -6.17
C TYR A 486 24.41 26.59 -6.11
N LYS A 487 23.68 27.11 -7.08
CA LYS A 487 22.21 27.11 -7.10
C LYS A 487 21.69 25.73 -7.50
N ARG A 488 21.65 24.85 -6.53
CA ARG A 488 21.13 23.49 -6.65
C ARG A 488 19.65 23.46 -6.24
N LYS A 489 18.84 24.13 -7.04
CA LYS A 489 17.40 24.25 -6.77
C LYS A 489 16.76 22.89 -6.60
N GLY A 490 16.02 22.70 -5.51
CA GLY A 490 15.32 21.47 -5.21
C GLY A 490 16.23 20.30 -4.79
N ALA A 491 17.50 20.52 -4.42
CA ALA A 491 18.36 19.47 -3.93
C ALA A 491 18.25 19.28 -2.42
N SER A 492 18.26 18.03 -1.96
CA SER A 492 18.31 17.64 -0.55
C SER A 492 19.74 17.43 -0.09
N ILE A 493 20.03 17.76 1.15
CA ILE A 493 21.34 17.64 1.76
C ILE A 493 21.25 16.73 2.98
N ILE A 494 21.97 15.61 2.95
CA ILE A 494 22.23 14.79 4.13
C ILE A 494 23.61 15.14 4.63
N GLN A 495 23.69 15.88 5.71
CA GLN A 495 24.95 16.31 6.28
C GLN A 495 25.32 15.50 7.50
N LEU A 496 26.48 14.91 7.46
CA LEU A 496 27.18 14.36 8.59
C LEU A 496 28.04 15.46 9.21
N LYS A 497 27.85 15.69 10.50
CA LYS A 497 28.60 16.69 11.27
C LYS A 497 29.27 16.03 12.45
N VAL A 498 30.57 16.21 12.55
CA VAL A 498 31.32 15.81 13.74
C VAL A 498 31.18 16.88 14.82
N ARG A 499 30.64 16.51 15.97
CA ARG A 499 30.56 17.37 17.16
C ARG A 499 31.64 16.94 18.15
N LYS A 500 32.32 17.92 18.72
CA LYS A 500 33.31 17.76 19.80
C LYS A 500 32.81 18.56 20.98
N GLU A 501 32.71 17.96 22.15
CA GLU A 501 32.33 18.59 23.42
C GLU A 501 31.22 19.65 23.32
N GLY A 502 30.18 19.61 24.11
CA GLY A 502 29.14 20.63 24.11
C GLY A 502 27.77 20.16 24.54
N SER A 503 26.80 21.09 24.50
CA SER A 503 25.40 20.82 24.82
C SER A 503 24.77 19.89 23.79
N THR A 504 23.95 18.92 24.28
CA THR A 504 23.17 18.00 23.46
C THR A 504 21.71 18.41 23.36
N SER A 505 21.32 19.56 23.93
CA SER A 505 19.92 20.00 24.01
C SER A 505 19.23 20.22 22.65
N ASP A 506 20.01 20.40 21.57
CA ASP A 506 19.56 20.60 20.20
C ASP A 506 19.64 19.33 19.35
N ILE A 507 19.92 18.16 19.97
CA ILE A 507 20.15 16.90 19.28
C ILE A 507 19.15 15.86 19.78
N LYS A 508 18.43 15.22 18.85
CA LYS A 508 17.51 14.13 19.13
C LYS A 508 18.24 12.79 19.26
N GLY A 509 17.69 11.86 20.03
CA GLY A 509 18.19 10.48 20.10
C GLY A 509 19.50 10.29 20.82
N VAL A 510 19.96 11.25 21.62
CA VAL A 510 21.19 11.10 22.43
C VAL A 510 20.94 10.09 23.54
N PRO A 511 21.78 9.04 23.68
CA PRO A 511 21.61 8.06 24.75
C PRO A 511 21.65 8.69 26.14
N SER A 512 20.87 8.19 27.09
CA SER A 512 20.80 8.70 28.48
C SER A 512 22.11 8.61 29.27
N ASN A 513 22.98 7.66 28.87
CA ASN A 513 24.31 7.45 29.49
C ASN A 513 25.42 8.22 28.77
N PHE A 514 25.08 9.10 27.83
CA PHE A 514 26.04 9.87 27.06
C PHE A 514 26.79 10.86 27.95
N ASN A 515 28.11 10.86 27.84
CA ASN A 515 28.96 11.78 28.57
C ASN A 515 29.37 12.94 27.64
N GLY A 516 29.00 14.17 27.95
CA GLY A 516 29.22 15.36 27.10
C GLY A 516 30.66 15.72 26.79
N GLY A 517 31.66 14.94 27.28
CA GLY A 517 33.08 15.08 26.95
C GLY A 517 33.52 14.25 25.72
N ASP A 518 32.62 13.43 25.14
CA ASP A 518 32.94 12.55 24.02
C ASP A 518 32.65 13.25 22.68
N SER A 519 33.36 12.85 21.62
CA SER A 519 33.03 13.26 20.24
C SER A 519 31.97 12.33 19.66
N TRP A 520 31.11 12.84 18.76
CA TRP A 520 30.03 12.06 18.14
C TRP A 520 29.67 12.56 16.75
N ILE A 521 29.00 11.69 15.99
CA ILE A 521 28.40 12.01 14.71
C ILE A 521 26.95 12.40 14.89
N VAL A 522 26.57 13.47 14.24
CA VAL A 522 25.19 13.95 14.09
C VAL A 522 24.85 13.94 12.60
N ILE A 523 23.71 13.38 12.26
CA ILE A 523 23.09 13.56 10.94
C ILE A 523 22.08 14.68 11.03
N ARG A 524 22.07 15.55 10.04
CA ARG A 524 21.02 16.57 9.87
C ARG A 524 20.64 16.71 8.40
N HIS A 525 19.42 17.13 8.19
CA HIS A 525 18.87 17.41 6.87
C HIS A 525 18.92 18.90 6.57
N GLY A 526 19.18 19.23 5.32
CA GLY A 526 19.02 20.53 4.73
C GLY A 526 18.54 20.42 3.29
N TYR A 527 18.30 21.56 2.68
CA TYR A 527 17.91 21.62 1.27
C TYR A 527 18.30 22.94 0.64
N PHE A 528 18.34 22.93 -0.70
CA PHE A 528 18.41 24.15 -1.50
C PHE A 528 17.02 24.47 -2.01
N LYS A 529 16.50 25.65 -1.70
CA LYS A 529 15.12 26.04 -2.12
C LYS A 529 14.96 25.93 -3.63
N ALA A 530 13.84 25.35 -4.06
CA ALA A 530 13.49 25.25 -5.47
C ALA A 530 13.34 26.62 -6.16
N SER A 531 12.90 27.65 -5.41
CA SER A 531 12.66 29.00 -5.95
C SER A 531 13.94 29.74 -6.34
N ASP A 532 14.96 29.75 -5.47
CA ASP A 532 16.15 30.62 -5.64
C ASP A 532 17.47 29.89 -5.41
N GLY A 533 17.44 28.61 -5.00
CA GLY A 533 18.64 27.82 -4.70
C GLY A 533 19.37 28.25 -3.40
N SER A 534 18.74 29.06 -2.56
CA SER A 534 19.34 29.40 -1.26
C SER A 534 19.36 28.18 -0.35
N GLN A 535 20.48 27.97 0.35
CA GLN A 535 20.62 26.87 1.28
C GLN A 535 19.82 27.12 2.56
N VAL A 536 19.12 26.09 3.02
CA VAL A 536 18.47 26.04 4.33
C VAL A 536 18.98 24.81 5.05
N MET A 537 19.54 24.96 6.24
CA MET A 537 19.87 23.86 7.13
C MET A 537 18.88 23.87 8.29
N ASN A 538 18.20 22.77 8.47
CA ASN A 538 17.26 22.60 9.57
C ASN A 538 18.01 22.08 10.80
N ASP A 539 18.44 22.97 11.68
CA ASP A 539 19.18 22.59 12.89
C ASP A 539 18.31 21.76 13.85
N ASN A 540 16.99 21.88 13.80
CA ASN A 540 16.06 21.04 14.56
C ASN A 540 15.95 19.59 14.03
N SER A 541 16.55 19.28 12.87
CA SER A 541 16.61 17.94 12.28
C SER A 541 17.84 17.15 12.71
N ALA A 542 18.68 17.68 13.60
CA ALA A 542 19.89 17.02 14.05
C ALA A 542 19.59 15.79 14.92
N VAL A 543 20.08 14.63 14.52
CA VAL A 543 19.88 13.35 15.20
C VAL A 543 21.24 12.72 15.49
N TYR A 544 21.41 12.20 16.71
CA TYR A 544 22.59 11.44 17.09
C TYR A 544 22.68 10.15 16.28
N ALA A 545 23.83 9.89 15.67
CA ALA A 545 24.07 8.69 14.89
C ALA A 545 24.94 7.68 15.65
N ARG A 546 26.12 8.10 16.12
CA ARG A 546 27.00 7.26 16.93
C ARG A 546 28.08 8.07 17.63
N ALA A 547 28.66 7.48 18.68
CA ALA A 547 29.87 7.99 19.32
C ALA A 547 31.12 7.78 18.44
N ILE A 548 32.12 8.66 18.61
CA ILE A 548 33.45 8.51 18.05
C ILE A 548 34.38 8.06 19.17
N GLU A 549 35.23 7.09 18.90
CA GLU A 549 36.20 6.63 19.89
C GLU A 549 37.11 7.80 20.34
N LYS A 550 37.40 7.80 21.61
CA LYS A 550 38.29 8.81 22.19
C LYS A 550 39.65 8.77 21.46
N ASP A 551 40.18 9.93 21.14
CA ASP A 551 41.48 10.11 20.44
C ASP A 551 41.48 9.57 18.99
N ALA A 552 40.34 9.23 18.37
CA ALA A 552 40.27 8.88 16.97
C ALA A 552 40.72 10.04 16.08
N THR A 553 41.63 9.73 15.15
CA THR A 553 42.15 10.66 14.13
C THR A 553 41.45 10.47 12.78
N SER A 554 40.74 9.37 12.61
CA SER A 554 39.91 9.08 11.43
C SER A 554 38.63 8.41 11.83
N LEU A 555 37.67 8.41 10.92
CA LEU A 555 36.34 7.85 11.14
C LEU A 555 35.91 7.08 9.89
N LYS A 556 35.76 5.76 10.04
CA LYS A 556 35.19 4.89 8.99
C LYS A 556 33.74 4.57 9.31
N PHE A 557 32.89 4.67 8.31
CA PHE A 557 31.49 4.31 8.41
C PHE A 557 30.87 4.08 7.02
N ASN A 558 29.81 3.29 6.98
CA ASN A 558 28.91 3.19 5.85
C ASN A 558 27.74 4.18 6.05
N LEU A 559 27.49 5.01 5.05
CA LEU A 559 26.29 5.83 4.96
C LEU A 559 25.35 5.18 3.95
N THR A 560 24.18 4.78 4.43
CA THR A 560 23.10 4.30 3.54
C THR A 560 21.94 5.29 3.60
N VAL A 561 21.47 5.72 2.43
CA VAL A 561 20.31 6.59 2.28
C VAL A 561 19.27 5.86 1.43
N VAL A 562 18.10 5.65 1.98
CA VAL A 562 16.95 5.10 1.25
C VAL A 562 16.06 6.26 0.84
N VAL A 563 15.80 6.37 -0.44
CA VAL A 563 14.97 7.42 -1.02
C VAL A 563 13.72 6.78 -1.60
N ASP A 564 12.56 7.19 -1.14
CA ASP A 564 11.27 6.80 -1.70
C ASP A 564 10.59 8.02 -2.32
N SER A 565 10.53 8.07 -3.64
CA SER A 565 9.87 9.13 -4.42
C SER A 565 8.54 8.69 -5.02
N THR A 566 8.01 7.55 -4.55
CA THR A 566 6.70 7.05 -5.00
C THR A 566 5.50 7.75 -4.36
N PRO A 567 5.58 8.36 -3.15
CA PRO A 567 4.46 9.13 -2.61
C PRO A 567 4.09 10.30 -3.52
N THR A 568 2.78 10.54 -3.69
CA THR A 568 2.26 11.60 -4.57
C THR A 568 2.47 13.01 -4.03
N ASP A 569 2.71 13.14 -2.73
CA ASP A 569 2.80 14.40 -1.97
C ASP A 569 4.21 14.75 -1.49
N GLY A 570 5.20 13.97 -1.89
CA GLY A 570 6.58 14.24 -1.47
C GLY A 570 7.55 13.10 -1.76
N CYS A 571 8.70 13.20 -1.11
CA CYS A 571 9.75 12.21 -1.15
C CYS A 571 10.19 11.90 0.29
N GLU A 572 10.29 10.63 0.65
CA GLU A 572 10.79 10.19 1.94
C GLU A 572 12.28 9.81 1.85
N ILE A 573 13.09 10.32 2.77
CA ILE A 573 14.52 10.05 2.83
C ILE A 573 14.85 9.45 4.19
N MET A 574 15.19 8.16 4.23
CA MET A 574 15.64 7.46 5.43
C MET A 574 17.15 7.32 5.46
N VAL A 575 17.78 7.59 6.59
CA VAL A 575 19.24 7.61 6.74
C VAL A 575 19.68 6.57 7.76
N PHE A 576 20.69 5.78 7.37
CA PHE A 576 21.32 4.75 8.19
C PHE A 576 22.84 4.99 8.24
N VAL A 577 23.42 4.73 9.40
CA VAL A 577 24.88 4.74 9.60
C VAL A 577 25.29 3.37 10.12
N ASP A 578 26.21 2.72 9.42
CA ASP A 578 26.65 1.33 9.70
C ASP A 578 25.47 0.35 9.82
N GLY A 579 24.45 0.54 8.98
CA GLY A 579 23.24 -0.29 8.95
C GLY A 579 22.20 0.06 10.03
N ALA A 580 22.53 0.91 11.02
CA ALA A 580 21.60 1.35 12.03
C ALA A 580 20.78 2.55 11.56
N TYR A 581 19.46 2.49 11.72
CA TYR A 581 18.55 3.61 11.42
C TYR A 581 18.87 4.85 12.27
N VAL A 582 18.90 6.02 11.64
CA VAL A 582 19.17 7.30 12.31
C VAL A 582 17.97 8.24 12.23
N ALA A 583 17.43 8.48 11.04
CA ALA A 583 16.35 9.45 10.86
C ALA A 583 15.60 9.26 9.54
N THR A 584 14.35 9.74 9.52
CA THR A 584 13.53 9.93 8.31
C THR A 584 13.25 11.43 8.11
N TYR A 585 13.37 11.88 6.88
CA TYR A 585 13.07 13.25 6.45
C TYR A 585 12.07 13.21 5.30
N ASN A 586 10.95 13.92 5.46
CA ASN A 586 9.95 14.10 4.41
C ASN A 586 10.17 15.44 3.71
N VAL A 587 10.25 15.44 2.40
CA VAL A 587 10.48 16.62 1.57
C VAL A 587 9.40 16.72 0.48
N GLY A 588 9.13 17.92 -0.02
CA GLY A 588 8.13 18.12 -1.07
C GLY A 588 8.55 17.53 -2.43
N ASN A 589 7.59 17.44 -3.36
CA ASN A 589 7.82 16.88 -4.71
C ASN A 589 8.88 17.63 -5.51
N GLU A 590 9.09 18.91 -5.25
CA GLU A 590 10.16 19.69 -5.87
C GLU A 590 11.57 19.21 -5.50
N TYR A 591 11.69 18.33 -4.51
CA TYR A 591 12.94 17.70 -4.07
C TYR A 591 13.04 16.24 -4.49
N ASP A 592 12.27 15.81 -5.48
CA ASP A 592 12.34 14.44 -6.01
C ASP A 592 13.76 14.13 -6.47
N VAL A 593 14.41 13.26 -5.69
CA VAL A 593 15.82 12.92 -5.85
C VAL A 593 16.05 11.93 -6.99
N THR A 594 15.01 11.43 -7.64
CA THR A 594 15.10 10.44 -8.72
C THR A 594 14.83 11.05 -10.09
N ALA A 595 14.08 12.15 -10.12
CA ALA A 595 13.73 12.81 -11.36
C ALA A 595 14.91 13.64 -11.89
N ASN A 596 15.62 13.10 -12.88
CA ASN A 596 16.66 13.83 -13.62
C ASN A 596 17.78 14.39 -12.73
N SER A 597 18.16 13.61 -11.68
CA SER A 597 19.08 14.04 -10.64
C SER A 597 20.44 13.38 -10.72
N SER A 598 21.43 14.01 -10.11
CA SER A 598 22.75 13.44 -9.82
C SER A 598 22.98 13.39 -8.30
N ILE A 599 23.86 12.49 -7.86
CA ILE A 599 24.32 12.44 -6.47
C ILE A 599 25.75 12.99 -6.44
N TYR A 600 25.99 13.93 -5.56
CA TYR A 600 27.32 14.46 -5.40
C TYR A 600 27.72 14.67 -3.94
N LEU A 601 29.03 14.63 -3.71
CA LEU A 601 29.66 14.88 -2.44
C LEU A 601 30.02 16.36 -2.31
N TRP A 602 29.70 16.96 -1.18
CA TRP A 602 30.20 18.25 -0.75
C TRP A 602 31.12 18.04 0.47
N ALA A 603 32.44 18.21 0.24
CA ALA A 603 33.49 17.88 1.19
C ALA A 603 34.32 19.14 1.56
N GLU A 604 33.65 20.16 2.11
CA GLU A 604 34.30 21.40 2.50
C GLU A 604 35.14 21.23 3.77
N ASN A 605 36.40 21.62 3.70
CA ASN A 605 37.37 21.51 4.79
C ASN A 605 37.51 20.09 5.36
N THR A 606 37.21 19.08 4.59
CA THR A 606 37.17 17.67 4.98
C THR A 606 38.08 16.88 4.03
N ALA A 607 38.94 16.03 4.59
CA ALA A 607 39.66 15.02 3.82
C ALA A 607 38.98 13.66 4.05
N THR A 608 38.65 12.95 2.98
CA THR A 608 37.91 11.68 3.03
C THR A 608 38.30 10.76 1.88
N THR A 609 38.15 9.47 2.07
CA THR A 609 38.06 8.52 0.97
C THR A 609 36.65 8.08 0.76
N VAL A 610 36.29 7.73 -0.48
CA VAL A 610 35.02 7.17 -0.90
C VAL A 610 35.27 5.81 -1.52
N ASP A 611 34.49 4.83 -1.14
CA ASP A 611 34.58 3.45 -1.62
C ASP A 611 33.20 2.77 -1.63
N ASN A 612 33.10 1.63 -2.31
CA ASN A 612 31.89 0.79 -2.32
C ASN A 612 30.59 1.56 -2.56
N LEU A 613 30.60 2.51 -3.48
CA LEU A 613 29.41 3.28 -3.84
C LEU A 613 28.46 2.40 -4.67
N VAL A 614 27.28 2.13 -4.14
CA VAL A 614 26.23 1.33 -4.78
C VAL A 614 24.95 2.11 -4.77
N VAL A 615 24.28 2.22 -5.91
CA VAL A 615 22.89 2.64 -6.01
C VAL A 615 22.07 1.43 -6.42
N SER A 616 21.06 1.09 -5.62
CA SER A 616 20.17 -0.03 -5.88
C SER A 616 18.73 0.47 -6.00
N ALA A 617 17.95 -0.20 -6.84
CA ALA A 617 16.52 0.10 -7.02
C ALA A 617 15.69 -1.18 -6.91
N THR A 618 14.40 -1.05 -6.67
CA THR A 618 13.47 -2.16 -6.86
C THR A 618 13.28 -2.36 -8.36
N PRO A 619 13.70 -3.47 -8.94
CA PRO A 619 13.52 -3.73 -10.37
C PRO A 619 12.04 -3.71 -10.75
N THR A 620 11.74 -3.27 -11.97
CA THR A 620 10.39 -3.27 -12.53
C THR A 620 10.34 -4.12 -13.79
N ILE A 621 9.20 -4.75 -14.04
CA ILE A 621 9.00 -5.50 -15.29
C ILE A 621 8.97 -4.50 -16.45
N PRO A 622 9.86 -4.63 -17.47
CA PRO A 622 9.86 -3.75 -18.61
C PRO A 622 8.52 -3.72 -19.35
N VAL A 623 8.03 -2.50 -19.65
CA VAL A 623 6.75 -2.32 -20.38
C VAL A 623 6.94 -2.22 -21.89
N ASN A 624 8.06 -1.64 -22.36
CA ASN A 624 8.41 -1.54 -23.79
C ASN A 624 9.08 -2.85 -24.22
N LYS A 625 8.28 -3.83 -24.58
CA LYS A 625 8.78 -5.16 -24.99
C LYS A 625 7.93 -5.73 -26.10
N THR A 626 8.59 -6.44 -27.02
CA THR A 626 7.96 -7.08 -28.18
C THR A 626 8.01 -8.60 -28.00
N PRO A 627 6.88 -9.33 -28.06
CA PRO A 627 6.87 -10.79 -28.02
C PRO A 627 7.67 -11.40 -29.17
N ILE A 628 8.59 -12.31 -28.85
CA ILE A 628 9.36 -13.10 -29.82
C ILE A 628 8.95 -14.59 -29.82
N TYR A 629 8.27 -15.01 -28.77
CA TYR A 629 7.70 -16.36 -28.66
C TYR A 629 6.43 -16.29 -27.82
N THR A 630 5.38 -16.99 -28.28
CA THR A 630 4.11 -17.09 -27.54
C THR A 630 3.55 -18.49 -27.68
N GLN A 631 3.19 -19.13 -26.58
CA GLN A 631 2.51 -20.40 -26.52
C GLN A 631 1.42 -20.35 -25.45
N ASN A 632 0.17 -20.26 -25.87
CA ASN A 632 -1.02 -20.27 -25.01
C ASN A 632 -1.74 -21.62 -25.01
N PHE A 633 -1.19 -22.63 -25.71
CA PHE A 633 -1.68 -23.99 -25.82
C PHE A 633 -3.10 -24.19 -26.39
N ASP A 634 -3.86 -23.13 -26.64
CA ASP A 634 -5.26 -23.19 -27.13
C ASP A 634 -5.40 -23.84 -28.51
N SER A 635 -4.38 -23.68 -29.35
CA SER A 635 -4.39 -24.13 -30.76
C SER A 635 -3.72 -25.46 -31.01
N VAL A 636 -3.17 -26.09 -29.96
CA VAL A 636 -2.44 -27.36 -30.07
C VAL A 636 -3.20 -28.48 -29.35
N THR A 637 -3.08 -29.72 -29.86
CA THR A 637 -3.81 -30.88 -29.33
C THR A 637 -2.91 -31.87 -28.59
N SER A 638 -1.60 -31.69 -28.71
CA SER A 638 -0.63 -32.51 -28.01
C SER A 638 0.56 -31.68 -27.55
N ALA A 639 1.25 -32.12 -26.50
CA ALA A 639 2.48 -31.52 -26.04
C ALA A 639 3.58 -31.51 -27.12
N ALA A 640 3.64 -32.54 -27.95
CA ALA A 640 4.58 -32.64 -29.07
C ALA A 640 4.32 -31.57 -30.14
N ASP A 641 3.04 -31.30 -30.47
CA ASP A 641 2.68 -30.20 -31.39
C ASP A 641 3.04 -28.82 -30.84
N ALA A 642 3.11 -28.68 -29.53
CA ALA A 642 3.58 -27.46 -28.84
C ALA A 642 5.11 -27.40 -28.77
N GLY A 643 5.85 -28.36 -29.32
CA GLY A 643 7.31 -28.42 -29.23
C GLY A 643 7.87 -28.87 -27.88
N ILE A 644 7.02 -29.42 -27.01
CA ILE A 644 7.41 -29.92 -25.69
C ILE A 644 7.98 -31.32 -25.82
N ALA A 645 9.17 -31.53 -25.28
CA ALA A 645 9.86 -32.82 -25.37
C ALA A 645 10.49 -33.25 -24.05
N ASN A 646 10.53 -34.52 -23.78
CA ASN A 646 11.29 -35.07 -22.65
C ASN A 646 12.78 -34.86 -22.84
N LEU A 647 13.46 -34.51 -21.79
CA LEU A 647 14.91 -34.40 -21.73
C LEU A 647 15.52 -35.52 -20.89
N TYR A 648 16.81 -35.83 -21.15
CA TYR A 648 17.63 -36.73 -20.33
C TYR A 648 17.05 -38.14 -20.15
N GLY A 649 16.32 -38.61 -21.15
CA GLY A 649 15.71 -39.97 -21.14
C GLY A 649 14.48 -40.06 -20.22
N GLY A 650 13.89 -38.91 -19.85
CA GLY A 650 12.65 -38.86 -19.06
C GLY A 650 11.45 -39.49 -19.77
N THR A 651 10.48 -39.91 -18.99
CA THR A 651 9.28 -40.63 -19.45
C THR A 651 7.99 -39.91 -19.09
N MET A 652 8.06 -38.61 -18.76
CA MET A 652 6.85 -37.83 -18.54
C MET A 652 5.91 -37.84 -19.72
N ALA A 653 4.62 -37.87 -19.46
CA ALA A 653 3.57 -37.83 -20.47
C ALA A 653 2.72 -36.57 -20.33
N PRO A 654 3.26 -35.38 -20.68
CA PRO A 654 2.49 -34.14 -20.63
C PRO A 654 1.37 -34.18 -21.65
N THR A 655 0.24 -33.58 -21.33
CA THR A 655 -0.96 -33.51 -22.16
C THR A 655 -1.44 -32.08 -22.32
N ILE A 656 -2.25 -31.81 -23.31
CA ILE A 656 -2.98 -30.53 -23.39
C ILE A 656 -4.40 -30.80 -22.90
N VAL A 657 -4.80 -30.03 -21.87
CA VAL A 657 -6.12 -30.12 -21.26
C VAL A 657 -6.67 -28.70 -21.10
N ASP A 658 -7.86 -28.45 -21.61
CA ASP A 658 -8.54 -27.15 -21.56
C ASP A 658 -7.65 -25.97 -22.02
N GLY A 659 -6.87 -26.18 -23.08
CA GLY A 659 -5.97 -25.16 -23.62
C GLY A 659 -4.72 -24.91 -22.78
N LYS A 660 -4.36 -25.80 -21.84
CA LYS A 660 -3.18 -25.66 -20.97
C LYS A 660 -2.28 -26.90 -21.09
N LEU A 661 -0.98 -26.68 -20.90
CA LEU A 661 -0.04 -27.81 -20.79
C LEU A 661 -0.17 -28.41 -19.39
N SER A 662 -0.69 -29.63 -19.30
CA SER A 662 -0.81 -30.40 -18.06
C SER A 662 0.36 -31.36 -17.91
N ILE A 663 1.08 -31.26 -16.80
CA ILE A 663 2.27 -32.04 -16.47
C ILE A 663 1.91 -32.97 -15.32
N PRO A 664 1.99 -34.29 -15.51
CA PRO A 664 1.60 -35.25 -14.48
C PRO A 664 2.60 -35.25 -13.33
N SER A 665 2.14 -35.70 -12.16
CA SER A 665 3.02 -35.93 -11.00
C SER A 665 4.04 -37.02 -11.36
N THR A 666 5.31 -36.71 -11.27
CA THR A 666 6.42 -37.54 -11.68
C THR A 666 7.44 -37.66 -10.58
N ALA A 667 7.93 -38.85 -10.30
CA ALA A 667 9.01 -39.05 -9.34
C ALA A 667 10.37 -38.62 -9.93
N TRP A 668 11.31 -38.28 -9.08
CA TRP A 668 12.66 -37.94 -9.52
C TRP A 668 13.33 -39.01 -10.37
N SER A 669 13.11 -40.28 -10.01
CA SER A 669 13.65 -41.47 -10.74
C SER A 669 13.22 -41.54 -12.20
N ASP A 670 12.12 -40.89 -12.55
CA ASP A 670 11.51 -41.00 -13.89
C ASP A 670 11.99 -39.88 -14.83
N GLY A 671 13.00 -39.13 -14.42
CA GLY A 671 13.58 -38.04 -15.21
C GLY A 671 12.58 -36.89 -15.46
N PRO A 672 12.19 -36.14 -14.42
CA PRO A 672 11.09 -35.15 -14.49
C PRO A 672 11.48 -33.84 -15.19
N PHE A 673 12.02 -33.93 -16.42
CA PHE A 673 12.52 -32.79 -17.16
C PHE A 673 11.90 -32.69 -18.55
N LEU A 674 11.41 -31.47 -18.88
CA LEU A 674 10.85 -31.19 -20.21
C LEU A 674 11.54 -29.95 -20.81
N GLN A 675 11.78 -29.96 -22.11
CA GLN A 675 12.08 -28.76 -22.87
C GLN A 675 10.78 -28.00 -23.09
N LEU A 676 10.76 -26.71 -22.68
CA LEU A 676 9.65 -25.80 -22.94
C LEU A 676 9.87 -24.93 -24.16
N VAL A 677 11.10 -24.44 -24.35
CA VAL A 677 11.44 -23.47 -25.39
C VAL A 677 12.74 -23.87 -26.04
N GLY A 678 12.78 -23.89 -27.37
CA GLY A 678 13.97 -24.22 -28.15
C GLY A 678 15.00 -23.08 -28.18
N ARG A 679 16.22 -23.41 -28.59
CA ARG A 679 17.37 -22.48 -28.60
C ARG A 679 17.24 -21.36 -29.62
N GLU A 680 16.49 -21.60 -30.69
CA GLU A 680 16.29 -20.66 -31.78
C GLU A 680 15.57 -19.40 -31.35
N VAL A 681 14.83 -19.42 -30.23
CA VAL A 681 14.03 -18.28 -29.76
C VAL A 681 14.92 -17.10 -29.37
N PHE A 682 16.02 -17.34 -28.68
CA PHE A 682 16.98 -16.27 -28.33
C PHE A 682 17.96 -15.95 -29.45
N ALA A 683 18.08 -16.85 -30.45
CA ALA A 683 18.97 -16.69 -31.60
C ALA A 683 20.43 -16.30 -31.22
N ASN A 684 20.90 -16.69 -30.04
CA ASN A 684 22.20 -16.36 -29.49
C ASN A 684 22.48 -14.85 -29.46
N THR A 685 21.47 -14.06 -29.18
CA THR A 685 21.54 -12.58 -29.19
C THR A 685 21.45 -12.07 -27.76
N PRO A 686 22.52 -11.50 -27.18
CA PRO A 686 22.47 -10.82 -25.90
C PRO A 686 21.44 -9.69 -25.90
N GLY A 687 20.76 -9.48 -24.77
CA GLY A 687 19.74 -8.46 -24.64
C GLY A 687 18.98 -8.58 -23.32
N THR A 688 17.94 -7.78 -23.18
CA THR A 688 16.99 -7.92 -22.08
C THR A 688 15.74 -8.63 -22.57
N TYR A 689 15.37 -9.70 -21.88
CA TYR A 689 14.23 -10.53 -22.20
C TYR A 689 13.31 -10.69 -20.99
N VAL A 690 12.02 -10.79 -21.26
CA VAL A 690 10.99 -11.02 -20.25
C VAL A 690 10.30 -12.34 -20.55
N ILE A 691 10.37 -13.30 -19.63
CA ILE A 691 9.76 -14.62 -19.70
C ILE A 691 8.59 -14.62 -18.74
N GLU A 692 7.38 -14.80 -19.24
CA GLU A 692 6.14 -14.79 -18.46
C GLU A 692 5.41 -16.10 -18.65
N MET A 693 4.83 -16.64 -17.58
CA MET A 693 3.96 -17.81 -17.63
C MET A 693 3.04 -17.88 -16.43
N ASP A 694 1.87 -18.44 -16.63
CA ASP A 694 0.96 -18.81 -15.55
C ASP A 694 1.22 -20.26 -15.14
N VAL A 695 1.51 -20.48 -13.86
CA VAL A 695 1.78 -21.80 -13.29
C VAL A 695 0.72 -22.11 -12.24
N GLU A 696 0.02 -23.21 -12.38
CA GLU A 696 -0.95 -23.69 -11.40
C GLU A 696 -0.54 -25.08 -10.92
N ALA A 697 -0.60 -25.33 -9.62
CA ALA A 697 -0.33 -26.63 -9.02
C ALA A 697 -1.57 -27.13 -8.28
N SER A 698 -1.96 -28.38 -8.54
CA SER A 698 -3.09 -29.04 -7.87
C SER A 698 -2.66 -29.99 -6.76
N LYS A 699 -1.38 -30.10 -6.47
CA LYS A 699 -0.80 -30.95 -5.44
C LYS A 699 0.50 -30.35 -4.95
N LEU A 700 0.89 -30.70 -3.72
CA LEU A 700 2.16 -30.29 -3.15
C LEU A 700 3.34 -30.89 -3.92
N GLY A 701 4.32 -30.07 -4.28
CA GLY A 701 5.46 -30.52 -5.07
C GLY A 701 6.42 -29.39 -5.43
N VAL A 702 7.29 -29.68 -6.40
CA VAL A 702 8.31 -28.75 -6.88
C VAL A 702 8.15 -28.49 -8.37
N PHE A 703 8.06 -27.24 -8.74
CA PHE A 703 8.21 -26.76 -10.11
C PHE A 703 9.51 -25.97 -10.22
N GLY A 704 10.35 -26.29 -11.19
CA GLY A 704 11.61 -25.59 -11.44
C GLY A 704 11.74 -25.19 -12.90
N LEU A 705 11.94 -23.89 -13.13
CA LEU A 705 12.32 -23.34 -14.42
C LEU A 705 13.84 -23.29 -14.50
N ILE A 706 14.41 -23.89 -15.55
CA ILE A 706 15.85 -23.97 -15.77
C ILE A 706 16.18 -23.14 -17.01
N LEU A 707 16.99 -22.11 -16.81
CA LEU A 707 17.51 -21.22 -17.85
C LEU A 707 18.93 -21.63 -18.23
N ASN A 708 19.32 -21.36 -19.48
CA ASN A 708 20.61 -21.70 -20.04
C ASN A 708 20.88 -23.23 -20.14
N GLY A 709 19.91 -23.99 -20.65
CA GLY A 709 20.13 -25.41 -20.95
C GLY A 709 21.10 -25.58 -22.13
N LYS A 710 22.30 -26.07 -21.87
CA LYS A 710 23.36 -26.22 -22.91
C LYS A 710 23.34 -27.60 -23.59
N THR A 711 22.85 -28.64 -22.96
CA THR A 711 22.84 -29.99 -23.52
C THR A 711 21.42 -30.58 -23.52
N ASP A 712 21.01 -31.07 -24.66
CA ASP A 712 19.74 -31.76 -24.92
C ASP A 712 19.92 -33.28 -25.10
N SER A 713 21.09 -33.81 -24.77
CA SER A 713 21.42 -35.20 -24.96
C SER A 713 20.53 -36.11 -24.11
N ALA A 714 19.73 -36.93 -24.78
CA ALA A 714 18.92 -37.97 -24.13
C ALA A 714 19.76 -38.97 -23.33
N SER A 715 21.07 -39.05 -23.60
CA SER A 715 22.01 -39.94 -22.93
C SER A 715 22.72 -39.30 -21.73
N ASP A 716 22.51 -38.01 -21.42
CA ASP A 716 23.09 -37.35 -20.25
C ASP A 716 22.31 -37.71 -18.99
N ASN A 717 22.62 -38.82 -18.40
CA ASN A 717 21.99 -39.28 -17.15
C ASN A 717 22.39 -38.49 -15.89
N LYS A 718 23.23 -37.44 -16.03
CA LYS A 718 23.58 -36.51 -14.98
C LYS A 718 22.92 -35.12 -15.18
N TYR A 719 21.92 -35.08 -16.04
CA TYR A 719 21.14 -33.86 -16.25
C TYR A 719 22.02 -32.69 -16.70
N GLY A 720 22.72 -32.78 -17.83
CA GLY A 720 23.71 -31.86 -18.41
C GLY A 720 23.44 -30.35 -18.33
N ARG A 721 23.25 -29.84 -17.13
CA ARG A 721 22.88 -28.46 -16.80
C ARG A 721 24.10 -27.64 -16.34
N GLU A 722 25.16 -27.77 -17.11
CA GLU A 722 26.38 -26.98 -16.86
C GLU A 722 26.06 -25.49 -16.98
N ASN A 723 26.38 -24.71 -15.92
CA ASN A 723 26.16 -23.25 -15.85
C ASN A 723 24.70 -22.84 -16.13
N ALA A 724 23.74 -23.63 -15.68
CA ALA A 724 22.30 -23.31 -15.79
C ALA A 724 21.78 -22.65 -14.52
N PHE A 725 20.89 -21.69 -14.68
CA PHE A 725 20.22 -21.01 -13.57
C PHE A 725 18.86 -21.65 -13.29
N LEU A 726 18.50 -21.76 -12.02
CA LEU A 726 17.31 -22.46 -11.56
C LEU A 726 16.40 -21.50 -10.76
N VAL A 727 15.16 -21.38 -11.19
CA VAL A 727 14.07 -20.73 -10.46
C VAL A 727 13.07 -21.79 -10.03
N THR A 728 12.86 -22.00 -8.75
CA THR A 728 12.01 -23.08 -8.23
C THR A 728 10.85 -22.52 -7.43
N LEU A 729 9.63 -22.88 -7.78
CA LEU A 729 8.45 -22.73 -6.95
C LEU A 729 8.24 -24.03 -6.16
N ARG A 730 8.12 -23.90 -4.86
CA ARG A 730 7.92 -25.02 -3.94
C ARG A 730 6.63 -24.83 -3.17
N LEU A 731 5.78 -25.82 -3.18
CA LEU A 731 4.56 -25.85 -2.38
C LEU A 731 4.77 -26.79 -1.20
N GLY A 732 4.70 -26.26 0.01
CA GLY A 732 4.91 -27.04 1.23
C GLY A 732 5.01 -26.19 2.50
N LYS A 733 4.94 -26.85 3.64
CA LYS A 733 5.08 -26.24 4.96
C LYS A 733 6.55 -25.92 5.23
N GLY A 734 6.88 -24.64 5.22
CA GLY A 734 8.27 -24.23 5.40
C GLY A 734 9.19 -24.70 4.27
N VAL A 735 10.47 -24.36 4.40
CA VAL A 735 11.45 -24.46 3.32
C VAL A 735 11.88 -25.90 2.99
N ASP A 736 11.74 -26.84 3.92
CA ASP A 736 12.39 -28.16 3.83
C ASP A 736 11.45 -29.36 3.83
N GLN A 737 10.13 -29.19 3.93
CA GLN A 737 9.20 -30.31 4.04
C GLN A 737 8.16 -30.33 2.90
N LEU A 738 8.47 -31.07 1.86
CA LEU A 738 7.47 -31.50 0.86
C LEU A 738 6.78 -32.75 1.41
N THR A 739 5.48 -32.65 1.67
CA THR A 739 4.66 -33.81 2.01
C THR A 739 3.69 -34.09 0.86
N HIS A 740 3.54 -35.35 0.51
CA HIS A 740 2.58 -35.79 -0.51
C HIS A 740 1.14 -35.61 0.04
N GLY A 741 0.27 -34.95 -0.72
CA GLY A 741 -1.13 -34.73 -0.36
C GLY A 741 -1.86 -33.86 -1.36
N THR A 742 -3.16 -33.67 -1.18
CA THR A 742 -3.93 -32.68 -1.95
C THR A 742 -3.86 -31.31 -1.26
N LEU A 743 -3.94 -30.24 -2.01
CA LEU A 743 -3.94 -28.88 -1.44
C LEU A 743 -5.16 -28.66 -0.53
N ALA A 744 -6.33 -29.21 -0.91
CA ALA A 744 -7.56 -29.08 -0.12
C ALA A 744 -7.45 -29.65 1.31
N ASP A 745 -6.66 -30.72 1.48
CA ASP A 745 -6.45 -31.34 2.80
C ASP A 745 -5.43 -30.60 3.67
N LYS A 746 -4.70 -29.67 3.08
CA LYS A 746 -3.49 -29.06 3.67
C LYS A 746 -3.40 -27.54 3.55
N ALA A 747 -4.39 -26.91 2.90
CA ALA A 747 -4.34 -25.49 2.56
C ALA A 747 -4.08 -24.54 3.74
N ALA A 748 -4.57 -24.88 4.94
CA ALA A 748 -4.32 -24.10 6.15
C ALA A 748 -2.87 -24.21 6.70
N GLU A 749 -2.03 -25.07 6.11
CA GLU A 749 -0.69 -25.35 6.61
C GLU A 749 0.44 -25.05 5.61
N TYR A 750 0.13 -24.65 4.38
CA TYR A 750 1.12 -24.62 3.30
C TYR A 750 1.10 -23.33 2.50
N ASP A 751 2.28 -22.97 2.02
CA ASP A 751 2.55 -21.77 1.27
C ASP A 751 3.28 -22.08 -0.04
N VAL A 752 3.29 -21.12 -0.96
CA VAL A 752 4.13 -21.16 -2.16
C VAL A 752 5.39 -20.36 -1.89
N TRP A 753 6.53 -21.04 -2.01
CA TRP A 753 7.85 -20.43 -1.82
C TRP A 753 8.63 -20.41 -3.13
N LEU A 754 9.38 -19.35 -3.37
CA LEU A 754 10.35 -19.26 -4.44
C LEU A 754 11.76 -19.49 -3.89
N ARG A 755 12.50 -20.38 -4.55
CA ARG A 755 13.91 -20.65 -4.25
C ARG A 755 14.72 -20.50 -5.54
N THR A 756 15.89 -19.94 -5.47
CA THR A 756 16.81 -19.83 -6.59
C THR A 756 18.01 -20.74 -6.38
N GLY A 757 18.69 -21.04 -7.46
CA GLY A 757 19.91 -21.84 -7.44
C GLY A 757 20.58 -21.86 -8.81
N TYR A 758 21.69 -22.57 -8.90
CA TYR A 758 22.38 -22.73 -10.17
C TYR A 758 23.10 -24.09 -10.21
N PHE A 759 23.46 -24.51 -11.39
CA PHE A 759 24.35 -25.63 -11.62
C PHE A 759 25.71 -25.10 -12.05
N ASP A 760 26.77 -25.44 -11.33
CA ASP A 760 28.12 -25.01 -11.66
C ASP A 760 28.69 -25.73 -12.90
N ALA A 761 29.88 -25.39 -13.30
CA ALA A 761 30.58 -26.02 -14.42
C ALA A 761 30.78 -27.53 -14.24
N SER A 762 30.72 -28.05 -13.02
CA SER A 762 30.76 -29.48 -12.72
C SER A 762 29.38 -30.13 -12.74
N LYS A 763 28.33 -29.40 -13.09
CA LYS A 763 26.91 -29.79 -13.06
C LYS A 763 26.37 -30.10 -11.64
N ALA A 764 27.07 -29.62 -10.61
CA ALA A 764 26.61 -29.74 -9.26
C ALA A 764 25.58 -28.66 -8.95
N GLN A 765 24.41 -29.06 -8.45
CA GLN A 765 23.39 -28.11 -8.03
C GLN A 765 23.84 -27.36 -6.76
N LYS A 766 23.75 -26.07 -6.83
CA LYS A 766 23.95 -25.15 -5.71
C LYS A 766 22.62 -24.45 -5.49
N THR A 767 22.01 -24.67 -4.36
CA THR A 767 20.79 -23.95 -3.93
C THR A 767 21.16 -23.00 -2.80
N ASP A 768 20.68 -21.78 -2.88
CA ASP A 768 20.84 -20.81 -1.80
C ASP A 768 19.54 -20.76 -0.98
N ILE A 769 19.49 -21.63 0.04
CA ILE A 769 18.34 -21.74 0.95
C ILE A 769 18.09 -20.43 1.71
N LYS A 770 19.09 -19.58 1.84
CA LYS A 770 18.98 -18.29 2.54
C LYS A 770 18.15 -17.28 1.75
N ASN A 771 17.90 -17.53 0.49
CA ASN A 771 17.15 -16.66 -0.43
C ASN A 771 15.73 -17.13 -0.69
N ASP A 772 15.19 -18.04 0.12
CA ASP A 772 13.79 -18.43 -0.01
C ASP A 772 12.86 -17.25 0.28
N LYS A 773 11.89 -17.04 -0.59
CA LYS A 773 10.89 -15.96 -0.49
C LYS A 773 9.50 -16.54 -0.52
N LEU A 774 8.65 -16.12 0.41
CA LEU A 774 7.22 -16.39 0.37
C LEU A 774 6.61 -15.67 -0.85
N VAL A 775 5.91 -16.43 -1.68
CA VAL A 775 5.19 -15.92 -2.86
C VAL A 775 3.75 -15.59 -2.52
N CYS A 776 3.06 -16.55 -1.92
CA CYS A 776 1.70 -16.38 -1.42
C CYS A 776 1.36 -17.49 -0.43
N GLU A 777 0.44 -17.21 0.47
CA GLU A 777 -0.22 -18.20 1.30
C GLU A 777 -1.28 -18.93 0.47
N VAL A 778 -1.51 -20.20 0.76
CA VAL A 778 -2.55 -20.99 0.11
C VAL A 778 -3.83 -20.88 0.94
N ALA A 779 -4.89 -20.36 0.34
CA ALA A 779 -6.17 -20.15 1.01
C ALA A 779 -6.75 -21.47 1.54
N GLU A 780 -7.38 -21.43 2.71
CA GLU A 780 -8.06 -22.60 3.30
C GLU A 780 -9.10 -23.19 2.33
N GLY A 781 -9.07 -24.50 2.16
CA GLY A 781 -9.97 -25.20 1.25
C GLY A 781 -9.61 -25.10 -0.25
N ALA A 782 -8.53 -24.43 -0.62
CA ALA A 782 -8.10 -24.33 -2.01
C ALA A 782 -7.71 -25.71 -2.56
N THR A 783 -8.10 -25.98 -3.80
CA THR A 783 -7.76 -27.22 -4.54
C THR A 783 -6.54 -27.05 -5.44
N SER A 784 -6.12 -25.81 -5.67
CA SER A 784 -4.93 -25.46 -6.45
C SER A 784 -4.30 -24.16 -5.93
N ALA A 785 -3.04 -23.94 -6.28
CA ALA A 785 -2.34 -22.68 -6.08
C ALA A 785 -1.81 -22.18 -7.42
N SER A 786 -2.06 -20.91 -7.74
CA SER A 786 -1.67 -20.30 -9.01
C SER A 786 -0.68 -19.16 -8.78
N VAL A 787 0.33 -19.09 -9.64
CA VAL A 787 1.35 -18.04 -9.64
C VAL A 787 1.60 -17.57 -11.07
N LYS A 788 1.52 -16.29 -11.32
CA LYS A 788 2.09 -15.68 -12.53
C LYS A 788 3.57 -15.45 -12.29
N LEU A 789 4.41 -16.31 -12.87
CA LEU A 789 5.86 -16.21 -12.80
C LEU A 789 6.37 -15.30 -13.93
N THR A 790 7.15 -14.27 -13.57
CA THR A 790 7.85 -13.43 -14.54
C THR A 790 9.34 -13.42 -14.22
N VAL A 791 10.17 -13.71 -15.22
CA VAL A 791 11.63 -13.68 -15.12
C VAL A 791 12.17 -12.68 -16.15
N VAL A 792 12.83 -11.65 -15.69
CA VAL A 792 13.53 -10.67 -16.55
C VAL A 792 15.00 -11.05 -16.59
N VAL A 793 15.52 -11.24 -17.78
CA VAL A 793 16.92 -11.62 -18.01
C VAL A 793 17.60 -10.49 -18.75
N ASN A 794 18.66 -9.91 -18.20
CA ASN A 794 19.53 -8.97 -18.89
C ASN A 794 20.91 -9.60 -19.09
N SER A 795 21.19 -10.02 -20.32
CA SER A 795 22.45 -10.63 -20.72
C SER A 795 23.35 -9.68 -21.54
N ALA A 796 22.97 -8.41 -21.64
CA ALA A 796 23.74 -7.39 -22.35
C ALA A 796 24.76 -6.67 -21.44
N LEU A 797 24.94 -7.10 -20.20
CA LEU A 797 25.92 -6.53 -19.27
C LEU A 797 27.34 -6.90 -19.68
N ALA A 798 28.29 -5.98 -19.45
CA ALA A 798 29.70 -6.20 -19.79
C ALA A 798 30.32 -7.38 -19.00
N ASP A 799 29.90 -7.56 -17.75
CA ASP A 799 30.52 -8.49 -16.79
C ASP A 799 29.58 -9.58 -16.30
N GLY A 800 28.53 -9.94 -17.06
CA GLY A 800 27.64 -11.02 -16.65
C GLY A 800 26.21 -10.92 -17.13
N CYS A 801 25.35 -11.62 -16.43
CA CYS A 801 23.92 -11.70 -16.68
C CYS A 801 23.16 -11.40 -15.38
N GLN A 802 22.15 -10.55 -15.44
CA GLN A 802 21.23 -10.29 -14.32
C GLN A 802 19.90 -10.98 -14.58
N VAL A 803 19.37 -11.61 -13.53
CA VAL A 803 18.08 -12.28 -13.56
C VAL A 803 17.21 -11.74 -12.43
N ASP A 804 16.14 -11.04 -12.79
CA ASP A 804 15.15 -10.52 -11.85
C ASP A 804 13.89 -11.37 -11.88
N ILE A 805 13.37 -11.74 -10.71
CA ILE A 805 12.27 -12.69 -10.59
C ILE A 805 11.10 -12.01 -9.89
N TYR A 806 9.92 -12.17 -10.50
CA TYR A 806 8.66 -11.64 -9.99
C TYR A 806 7.64 -12.75 -9.90
N ALA A 807 6.80 -12.69 -8.88
CA ALA A 807 5.59 -13.52 -8.79
C ALA A 807 4.38 -12.61 -8.58
N ASN A 808 3.33 -12.84 -9.36
CA ASN A 808 2.11 -12.02 -9.34
C ASN A 808 2.39 -10.50 -9.50
N GLY A 809 3.41 -10.16 -10.31
CA GLY A 809 3.84 -8.78 -10.53
C GLY A 809 4.74 -8.17 -9.45
N VAL A 810 4.91 -8.84 -8.31
CA VAL A 810 5.74 -8.38 -7.20
C VAL A 810 7.18 -8.84 -7.40
N PHE A 811 8.15 -7.93 -7.31
CA PHE A 811 9.57 -8.26 -7.33
C PHE A 811 9.97 -9.08 -6.10
N LEU A 812 10.66 -10.20 -6.30
CA LEU A 812 11.10 -11.09 -5.23
C LEU A 812 12.60 -11.11 -5.05
N TYR A 813 13.35 -11.20 -6.16
CA TYR A 813 14.80 -11.40 -6.10
C TYR A 813 15.51 -10.95 -7.37
N SER A 814 16.74 -10.45 -7.22
CA SER A 814 17.68 -10.19 -8.30
C SER A 814 18.94 -11.04 -8.13
N TYR A 815 19.42 -11.62 -9.20
CA TYR A 815 20.61 -12.46 -9.20
C TYR A 815 21.58 -11.98 -10.28
N THR A 816 22.83 -11.69 -9.88
CA THR A 816 23.88 -11.36 -10.82
C THR A 816 24.77 -12.59 -11.00
N LEU A 817 24.90 -13.03 -12.23
CA LEU A 817 25.68 -14.21 -12.64
C LEU A 817 26.82 -13.78 -13.53
N ASP A 818 27.91 -14.54 -13.55
CA ASP A 818 29.00 -14.29 -14.49
C ASP A 818 28.61 -14.68 -15.95
N ASN A 819 29.44 -14.32 -16.94
CA ASN A 819 29.16 -14.54 -18.36
C ASN A 819 28.99 -16.02 -18.75
N ASN A 820 29.44 -16.97 -17.94
CA ASN A 820 29.22 -18.40 -18.20
C ASN A 820 27.75 -18.80 -18.08
N TYR A 821 26.95 -18.01 -17.37
CA TYR A 821 25.51 -18.21 -17.15
C TYR A 821 24.65 -17.38 -18.10
N ASP A 822 25.19 -16.87 -19.21
CA ASP A 822 24.37 -16.14 -20.18
C ASP A 822 23.20 -17.02 -20.67
N VAL A 823 22.01 -16.73 -20.13
CA VAL A 823 20.80 -17.50 -20.39
C VAL A 823 20.23 -17.30 -21.79
N THR A 824 20.80 -16.40 -22.57
CA THR A 824 20.41 -16.14 -23.97
C THR A 824 21.40 -16.74 -24.96
N ALA A 825 22.60 -17.10 -24.53
CA ALA A 825 23.65 -17.63 -25.37
C ALA A 825 23.42 -19.13 -25.65
N ASN A 826 22.91 -19.44 -26.83
CA ASN A 826 22.73 -20.81 -27.31
C ASN A 826 21.98 -21.73 -26.31
N SER A 827 21.01 -21.18 -25.62
CA SER A 827 20.31 -21.83 -24.55
C SER A 827 18.87 -22.17 -24.90
N TYR A 828 18.31 -23.11 -24.18
CA TYR A 828 16.88 -23.37 -24.16
C TYR A 828 16.32 -23.30 -22.75
N ILE A 829 15.02 -23.14 -22.64
CA ILE A 829 14.33 -23.16 -21.36
C ILE A 829 13.78 -24.55 -21.13
N SER A 830 14.14 -25.15 -20.01
CA SER A 830 13.62 -26.43 -19.58
C SER A 830 12.88 -26.32 -18.24
N LEU A 831 12.03 -27.29 -18.01
CA LEU A 831 11.21 -27.40 -16.82
C LEU A 831 11.61 -28.65 -16.04
N TRP A 832 11.59 -28.54 -14.73
CA TRP A 832 11.64 -29.63 -13.79
C TRP A 832 10.33 -29.65 -12.97
N ALA A 833 9.56 -30.76 -13.03
CA ALA A 833 8.33 -30.90 -12.27
C ALA A 833 8.33 -32.22 -11.50
N GLN A 834 8.23 -32.15 -10.19
CA GLN A 834 8.32 -33.32 -9.31
C GLN A 834 7.20 -33.31 -8.28
N ASP A 835 6.67 -34.50 -7.99
CA ASP A 835 5.72 -34.81 -6.92
C ASP A 835 4.37 -34.09 -6.97
N ALA A 836 4.12 -33.24 -7.96
CA ALA A 836 2.85 -32.53 -8.15
C ALA A 836 2.35 -32.59 -9.59
N VAL A 837 1.07 -32.30 -9.78
CA VAL A 837 0.49 -32.03 -11.09
C VAL A 837 0.53 -30.52 -11.30
N PHE A 838 1.18 -30.09 -12.37
CA PHE A 838 1.26 -28.68 -12.75
C PHE A 838 0.53 -28.43 -14.06
N THR A 839 -0.07 -27.26 -14.19
CA THR A 839 -0.49 -26.71 -15.47
C THR A 839 0.26 -25.44 -15.78
N ILE A 840 0.61 -25.27 -17.05
CA ILE A 840 1.26 -24.05 -17.56
C ILE A 840 0.39 -23.48 -18.66
N ASP A 841 0.26 -22.14 -18.64
CA ASP A 841 -0.46 -21.39 -19.64
C ASP A 841 0.26 -20.05 -19.92
N ASN A 842 -0.14 -19.40 -21.01
CA ASN A 842 0.29 -18.05 -21.36
C ASN A 842 1.83 -17.85 -21.32
N LEU A 843 2.58 -18.85 -21.84
CA LEU A 843 4.03 -18.74 -21.93
C LEU A 843 4.41 -17.72 -23.02
N VAL A 844 4.97 -16.60 -22.61
CA VAL A 844 5.40 -15.51 -23.50
C VAL A 844 6.85 -15.16 -23.22
N ILE A 845 7.65 -15.07 -24.26
CA ILE A 845 8.99 -14.47 -24.18
C ILE A 845 8.97 -13.21 -25.04
N SER A 846 9.32 -12.10 -24.41
CA SER A 846 9.42 -10.80 -25.08
C SER A 846 10.85 -10.29 -25.02
N LYS A 847 11.30 -9.62 -26.08
CA LYS A 847 12.53 -8.85 -26.07
C LYS A 847 12.20 -7.41 -25.72
N VAL A 848 13.00 -6.80 -24.85
CA VAL A 848 12.90 -5.36 -24.52
C VAL A 848 13.50 -4.58 -25.67
N ASP A 849 12.80 -3.54 -26.14
CA ASP A 849 13.12 -2.73 -27.30
C ASP A 849 14.31 -1.79 -27.06
#